data_4c438487a983f4990b565c4e8278629c
#
_entry.id   4c438487a983f4990b565c4e8278629c
#
_cell.length_a   1.000
_cell.length_b   1.000
_cell.length_c   1.000
_cell.angle_alpha   90.00
_cell.angle_beta   90.00
_cell.angle_gamma   90.00
#
_symmetry.space_group_name_H-M   'P 1'
#
loop_
_entity.id
_entity.type
_entity.pdbx_description
1 polymer ?
#
loop_
_entity_poly.entity_id
_entity_poly.type
_entity_poly.pdbx_seq_one_letter_code
_entity_poly.pdbx_strand_id
1 'polypeptide(L)'
;MIPERTFFVGHVAAIFFQNPSNFYKVLLVKVTENNADYKDSEIVVTGSFGEIQEEEKYRFFGELVNHPKYGVQLKAESYQQEQPTSEQGLIAYLSGEKFPGIGKKTAEKIVDLLGEEAIDRMLEEPTLLEQIPGLNESKQKMILDTVRQNHGMDQVIVGLSRYGFGSQLSFAIYQAYKNEALAIIEENPYQLVEDIEGIGFKRADGIAEQLGIEASSPQRFRAAVLHQIFAQSLQTGNTFIHAQDLLEQTLRLLETSRPIEIAPDDLASTIIQLVEEGKIQQEETRLYENSLYFSEWGIASSIERLLSRKKEIVYPEKKISKTLRKIEKHLGITYGSSQEEAIKEAIRSPLFILTGGPGTGKTTVINGIVQLFAELNDLDLEPSKYSDETFPILLAAPTGRAAKRMNETTGLPSGTIHRLLGLNGREKAPSISPKELEGGLLIVDEMSMVDTWLANTLFKSIPTNMQVIFVGDKNQLPSVGPGQVLHDLLAIDAIPKQELTEIYRQGDGSSIIPLAHAIKNGQLPADFTQNQKDRSFFACDAYKIEPLIAQIVKRAKDKGYTPQDIQVLAPMYRGAAGIDALNKMMQEIFNPNDGTKKEVTFNDTVYRIGDKVLQLVNSPEDNVFNGDMGQIVGITLAKQSEDKVDELVIQFDANEVTYKRNEWNKITLSYCCSIHKSQGSEFQMVILPMVHQYQRMLQRNLLYTAVTRSKEMLILLGEPQAYQTCVNHESATRLTTLKERINGTEKMTPLQRAKLAQFEEADDPFYEDSSENTKGKMVASKPKENPSTEAAANQQATEKSLDSGLDLFAFAETEPSASNQTEMAKPLSGDKVLSEGTTGEEALIEETPNDGVLTLTMVKKHLVDPMIGMKDCSPYDFMPAKNG
;
A
#
# COMPACT_ATOMS: atom_id res chain seq x y z
N MET A 1 -0.48 -13.38 -43.96
CA MET A 1 -1.46 -12.29 -44.06
C MET A 1 -1.89 -12.04 -42.62
N ILE A 2 -1.50 -10.91 -42.09
CA ILE A 2 -1.97 -10.46 -40.77
C ILE A 2 -3.46 -10.16 -40.99
N PRO A 3 -4.39 -10.68 -40.12
CA PRO A 3 -5.82 -10.36 -40.32
C PRO A 3 -6.00 -8.84 -40.21
N GLU A 4 -6.66 -8.24 -41.19
CA GLU A 4 -7.02 -6.83 -41.15
C GLU A 4 -7.89 -6.60 -39.91
N ARG A 5 -7.42 -5.72 -39.01
CA ARG A 5 -8.18 -5.37 -37.81
C ARG A 5 -9.49 -4.69 -38.21
N THR A 6 -10.56 -5.03 -37.52
CA THR A 6 -11.86 -4.37 -37.70
C THR A 6 -11.71 -2.90 -37.31
N PHE A 7 -12.16 -1.97 -38.19
CA PHE A 7 -12.14 -0.55 -37.89
C PHE A 7 -13.46 0.13 -38.26
N PHE A 8 -13.73 1.22 -37.55
CA PHE A 8 -14.83 2.13 -37.80
C PHE A 8 -14.31 3.58 -37.82
N VAL A 9 -14.66 4.33 -38.84
CA VAL A 9 -14.37 5.75 -38.94
C VAL A 9 -15.67 6.52 -38.83
N GLY A 10 -15.66 7.58 -38.06
CA GLY A 10 -16.87 8.40 -37.91
C GLY A 10 -16.70 9.58 -36.95
N HIS A 11 -17.71 10.43 -36.90
CA HIS A 11 -17.77 11.58 -36.00
C HIS A 11 -18.40 11.16 -34.68
N VAL A 12 -17.81 11.60 -33.54
CA VAL A 12 -18.38 11.39 -32.21
C VAL A 12 -19.60 12.29 -32.06
N ALA A 13 -20.79 11.71 -32.13
CA ALA A 13 -22.03 12.45 -32.01
C ALA A 13 -22.40 12.81 -30.56
N ALA A 14 -21.98 11.97 -29.59
CA ALA A 14 -22.18 12.23 -28.17
C ALA A 14 -21.23 11.35 -27.31
N ILE A 15 -20.84 11.85 -26.17
CA ILE A 15 -20.15 11.09 -25.14
C ILE A 15 -21.19 10.69 -24.08
N PHE A 16 -21.67 9.44 -24.12
CA PHE A 16 -22.68 8.95 -23.19
C PHE A 16 -22.14 8.72 -21.77
N PHE A 17 -20.85 8.42 -21.65
CA PHE A 17 -20.19 8.17 -20.39
C PHE A 17 -18.69 8.45 -20.52
N GLN A 18 -18.14 9.09 -19.50
CA GLN A 18 -16.69 9.34 -19.39
C GLN A 18 -16.26 9.12 -17.95
N ASN A 19 -15.17 8.36 -17.78
CA ASN A 19 -14.53 8.16 -16.50
C ASN A 19 -13.17 8.87 -16.50
N PRO A 20 -13.00 9.98 -15.76
CA PRO A 20 -11.76 10.75 -15.77
C PRO A 20 -10.55 9.99 -15.19
N SER A 21 -10.77 9.02 -14.29
CA SER A 21 -9.68 8.32 -13.62
C SER A 21 -9.06 7.20 -14.45
N ASN A 22 -9.77 6.66 -15.45
CA ASN A 22 -9.26 5.58 -16.29
C ASN A 22 -9.50 5.83 -17.79
N PHE A 23 -9.96 7.05 -18.14
CA PHE A 23 -10.26 7.48 -19.52
C PHE A 23 -11.24 6.58 -20.28
N TYR A 24 -11.96 5.68 -19.58
CA TYR A 24 -12.97 4.85 -20.21
C TYR A 24 -14.16 5.70 -20.63
N LYS A 25 -14.51 5.63 -21.92
CA LYS A 25 -15.65 6.37 -22.48
C LYS A 25 -16.59 5.44 -23.23
N VAL A 26 -17.84 5.84 -23.29
CA VAL A 26 -18.89 5.25 -24.14
C VAL A 26 -19.35 6.35 -25.09
N LEU A 27 -19.04 6.16 -26.34
CA LEU A 27 -19.24 7.15 -27.40
C LEU A 27 -20.34 6.70 -28.33
N LEU A 28 -21.17 7.62 -28.81
CA LEU A 28 -22.00 7.41 -30.00
C LEU A 28 -21.24 7.95 -31.20
N VAL A 29 -20.94 7.11 -32.16
CA VAL A 29 -20.18 7.46 -33.37
C VAL A 29 -21.09 7.34 -34.61
N LYS A 30 -21.23 8.42 -35.38
CA LYS A 30 -21.84 8.39 -36.73
C LYS A 30 -20.82 7.83 -37.69
N VAL A 31 -21.09 6.62 -38.18
CA VAL A 31 -20.16 5.86 -39.02
C VAL A 31 -20.10 6.45 -40.41
N THR A 32 -18.91 6.78 -40.90
CA THR A 32 -18.64 7.22 -42.26
C THR A 32 -18.00 6.12 -43.10
N GLU A 33 -17.20 5.23 -42.48
CA GLU A 33 -16.50 4.12 -43.10
C GLU A 33 -16.28 3.00 -42.11
N ASN A 34 -16.38 1.76 -42.56
CA ASN A 34 -15.97 0.57 -41.78
C ASN A 34 -15.56 -0.58 -42.69
N ASN A 35 -14.77 -1.52 -42.20
CA ASN A 35 -14.41 -2.78 -42.90
C ASN A 35 -15.16 -4.01 -42.39
N ALA A 36 -16.16 -3.82 -41.52
CA ALA A 36 -16.98 -4.88 -40.95
C ALA A 36 -18.33 -5.01 -41.74
N ASP A 37 -19.02 -6.14 -41.55
CA ASP A 37 -20.39 -6.27 -42.09
C ASP A 37 -21.40 -5.58 -41.13
N TYR A 38 -21.26 -4.23 -41.07
CA TYR A 38 -22.11 -3.38 -40.22
C TYR A 38 -22.75 -2.30 -41.09
N LYS A 39 -24.09 -2.16 -41.05
CA LYS A 39 -24.89 -1.35 -42.00
C LYS A 39 -25.57 -0.15 -41.36
N ASP A 40 -25.60 -0.07 -40.02
CA ASP A 40 -26.25 1.06 -39.34
C ASP A 40 -25.38 2.31 -39.46
N SER A 41 -25.99 3.46 -39.47
CA SER A 41 -25.34 4.76 -39.61
C SER A 41 -24.67 5.23 -38.28
N GLU A 42 -24.94 4.57 -37.18
CA GLU A 42 -24.42 4.91 -35.86
C GLU A 42 -23.99 3.65 -35.11
N ILE A 43 -22.90 3.72 -34.37
CA ILE A 43 -22.40 2.63 -33.53
C ILE A 43 -22.00 3.16 -32.17
N VAL A 44 -22.24 2.36 -31.10
CA VAL A 44 -21.69 2.65 -29.78
C VAL A 44 -20.26 2.12 -29.74
N VAL A 45 -19.32 3.00 -29.44
CA VAL A 45 -17.90 2.67 -29.30
C VAL A 45 -17.53 2.78 -27.82
N THR A 46 -16.96 1.70 -27.28
CA THR A 46 -16.55 1.64 -25.88
C THR A 46 -15.04 1.39 -25.81
N GLY A 47 -14.34 2.06 -24.93
CA GLY A 47 -12.89 1.88 -24.77
C GLY A 47 -12.28 2.94 -23.88
N SER A 48 -10.97 2.89 -23.76
CA SER A 48 -10.21 3.90 -23.05
C SER A 48 -9.63 4.88 -24.06
N PHE A 49 -10.08 6.09 -23.98
CA PHE A 49 -9.71 7.14 -24.91
C PHE A 49 -9.18 8.34 -24.12
N GLY A 50 -8.12 8.97 -24.61
CA GLY A 50 -7.64 10.25 -24.11
C GLY A 50 -8.68 11.36 -24.28
N GLU A 51 -8.27 12.52 -24.73
CA GLU A 51 -9.20 13.58 -25.04
C GLU A 51 -9.92 13.28 -26.37
N ILE A 52 -11.17 12.86 -26.27
CA ILE A 52 -12.09 12.80 -27.41
C ILE A 52 -13.08 13.94 -27.31
N GLN A 53 -13.30 14.64 -28.42
CA GLN A 53 -14.23 15.76 -28.51
C GLN A 53 -15.47 15.35 -29.35
N GLU A 54 -16.63 15.86 -28.99
CA GLU A 54 -17.83 15.71 -29.80
C GLU A 54 -17.66 16.48 -31.14
N GLU A 55 -18.32 16.01 -32.16
CA GLU A 55 -18.27 16.50 -33.56
C GLU A 55 -16.93 16.23 -34.30
N GLU A 56 -15.89 15.72 -33.62
CA GLU A 56 -14.61 15.38 -34.25
C GLU A 56 -14.63 13.97 -34.85
N LYS A 57 -13.78 13.74 -35.84
CA LYS A 57 -13.69 12.51 -36.61
C LYS A 57 -12.56 11.65 -36.10
N TYR A 58 -12.85 10.38 -35.78
CA TYR A 58 -11.91 9.41 -35.31
C TYR A 58 -12.01 8.09 -36.07
N ARG A 59 -10.91 7.37 -36.15
CA ARG A 59 -10.83 5.97 -36.57
C ARG A 59 -10.61 5.09 -35.36
N PHE A 60 -11.54 4.19 -35.09
CA PHE A 60 -11.51 3.27 -33.96
C PHE A 60 -11.19 1.86 -34.44
N PHE A 61 -10.26 1.17 -33.81
CA PHE A 61 -9.88 -0.21 -34.09
C PHE A 61 -10.28 -1.09 -32.92
N GLY A 62 -10.94 -2.23 -33.15
CA GLY A 62 -11.38 -3.10 -32.10
C GLY A 62 -12.21 -4.26 -32.57
N GLU A 63 -12.95 -4.87 -31.66
CA GLU A 63 -13.80 -6.01 -31.90
C GLU A 63 -15.29 -5.64 -31.74
N LEU A 64 -16.13 -6.19 -32.64
CA LEU A 64 -17.57 -6.08 -32.50
C LEU A 64 -18.06 -7.04 -31.42
N VAL A 65 -18.72 -6.52 -30.41
CA VAL A 65 -19.27 -7.26 -29.28
C VAL A 65 -20.78 -7.04 -29.20
N ASN A 66 -21.53 -8.12 -29.06
CA ASN A 66 -22.98 -8.00 -28.86
C ASN A 66 -23.31 -7.92 -27.35
N HIS A 67 -23.62 -6.70 -26.91
CA HIS A 67 -23.95 -6.47 -25.51
C HIS A 67 -25.43 -6.87 -25.24
N PRO A 68 -25.72 -7.69 -24.20
CA PRO A 68 -27.08 -8.25 -23.97
C PRO A 68 -28.20 -7.20 -23.84
N LYS A 69 -27.88 -5.98 -23.43
CA LYS A 69 -28.83 -4.90 -23.17
C LYS A 69 -28.79 -3.78 -24.22
N TYR A 70 -27.61 -3.54 -24.82
CA TYR A 70 -27.37 -2.35 -25.66
C TYR A 70 -27.04 -2.69 -27.12
N GLY A 71 -27.15 -3.96 -27.50
CA GLY A 71 -26.94 -4.39 -28.91
C GLY A 71 -25.47 -4.42 -29.32
N VAL A 72 -25.22 -4.33 -30.62
CA VAL A 72 -23.86 -4.40 -31.19
C VAL A 72 -23.10 -3.13 -30.86
N GLN A 73 -21.89 -3.32 -30.30
CA GLN A 73 -20.97 -2.25 -29.92
C GLN A 73 -19.56 -2.57 -30.44
N LEU A 74 -18.78 -1.55 -30.75
CA LEU A 74 -17.35 -1.70 -30.99
C LEU A 74 -16.61 -1.54 -29.64
N LYS A 75 -15.98 -2.60 -29.18
CA LYS A 75 -15.01 -2.52 -28.09
C LYS A 75 -13.67 -2.10 -28.70
N ALA A 76 -13.38 -0.81 -28.65
CA ALA A 76 -12.17 -0.26 -29.21
C ALA A 76 -10.95 -0.58 -28.33
N GLU A 77 -9.92 -1.11 -28.98
CA GLU A 77 -8.62 -1.39 -28.39
C GLU A 77 -7.64 -0.23 -28.60
N SER A 78 -7.83 0.49 -29.74
CA SER A 78 -7.07 1.69 -30.08
C SER A 78 -7.91 2.63 -30.93
N TYR A 79 -7.51 3.88 -30.97
CA TYR A 79 -8.14 4.90 -31.81
C TYR A 79 -7.08 5.82 -32.39
N GLN A 80 -7.45 6.51 -33.46
CA GLN A 80 -6.62 7.51 -34.09
C GLN A 80 -7.54 8.68 -34.45
N GLN A 81 -7.18 9.87 -34.01
CA GLN A 81 -7.87 11.08 -34.48
C GLN A 81 -7.55 11.25 -35.94
N GLU A 82 -8.55 11.23 -36.79
CA GLU A 82 -8.37 11.76 -38.14
C GLU A 82 -8.28 13.26 -37.95
N GLN A 83 -7.13 13.84 -38.28
CA GLN A 83 -6.90 15.28 -38.17
C GLN A 83 -8.09 16.05 -38.77
N PRO A 84 -8.47 17.21 -38.14
CA PRO A 84 -9.49 18.04 -38.74
C PRO A 84 -9.06 18.43 -40.16
N THR A 85 -9.61 17.74 -41.14
CA THR A 85 -9.33 17.94 -42.54
C THR A 85 -10.13 19.11 -43.09
N SER A 86 -10.92 19.78 -42.27
CA SER A 86 -11.64 20.97 -42.67
C SER A 86 -11.02 22.22 -42.06
N GLU A 87 -10.92 23.28 -42.84
CA GLU A 87 -10.44 24.60 -42.38
C GLU A 87 -11.18 25.06 -41.11
N GLN A 88 -12.49 24.81 -41.01
CA GLN A 88 -13.31 25.19 -39.85
C GLN A 88 -12.97 24.39 -38.61
N GLY A 89 -12.68 23.10 -38.74
CA GLY A 89 -12.24 22.24 -37.63
C GLY A 89 -10.87 22.66 -37.06
N LEU A 90 -9.93 22.98 -37.94
CA LEU A 90 -8.60 23.49 -37.57
C LEU A 90 -8.69 24.87 -36.88
N ILE A 91 -9.57 25.76 -37.37
CA ILE A 91 -9.81 27.05 -36.72
C ILE A 91 -10.40 26.88 -35.33
N ALA A 92 -11.37 25.96 -35.16
CA ALA A 92 -11.96 25.66 -33.86
C ALA A 92 -10.92 25.06 -32.90
N TYR A 93 -10.11 24.11 -33.36
CA TYR A 93 -9.03 23.49 -32.56
C TYR A 93 -8.01 24.52 -32.07
N LEU A 94 -7.44 25.33 -33.00
CA LEU A 94 -6.40 26.32 -32.66
C LEU A 94 -6.94 27.51 -31.85
N SER A 95 -8.27 27.76 -31.85
CA SER A 95 -8.89 28.79 -31.01
C SER A 95 -9.49 28.27 -29.70
N GLY A 96 -9.34 26.98 -29.40
CA GLY A 96 -9.83 26.34 -28.20
C GLY A 96 -9.02 26.67 -26.92
N GLU A 97 -9.50 26.18 -25.77
CA GLU A 97 -8.92 26.46 -24.43
C GLU A 97 -7.44 26.03 -24.30
N LYS A 98 -7.00 25.07 -25.09
CA LYS A 98 -5.62 24.58 -25.14
C LYS A 98 -4.59 25.60 -25.63
N PHE A 99 -5.04 26.60 -26.38
CA PHE A 99 -4.19 27.65 -26.96
C PHE A 99 -4.50 29.03 -26.38
N PRO A 100 -4.14 29.30 -25.10
CA PRO A 100 -4.49 30.55 -24.44
C PRO A 100 -3.93 31.76 -25.19
N GLY A 101 -4.81 32.70 -25.51
CA GLY A 101 -4.46 33.94 -26.24
C GLY A 101 -4.41 33.78 -27.76
N ILE A 102 -4.81 32.65 -28.33
CA ILE A 102 -5.08 32.45 -29.74
C ILE A 102 -6.58 32.54 -29.95
N GLY A 103 -7.05 33.68 -30.42
CA GLY A 103 -8.45 33.83 -30.77
C GLY A 103 -8.75 33.39 -32.22
N LYS A 104 -10.05 33.23 -32.54
CA LYS A 104 -10.53 32.75 -33.82
C LYS A 104 -9.90 33.44 -35.03
N LYS A 105 -9.71 34.79 -35.01
CA LYS A 105 -9.05 35.55 -36.08
C LYS A 105 -7.58 35.20 -36.26
N THR A 106 -6.88 34.78 -35.22
CA THR A 106 -5.49 34.35 -35.34
C THR A 106 -5.43 32.92 -35.87
N ALA A 107 -6.34 32.05 -35.42
CA ALA A 107 -6.48 30.70 -35.94
C ALA A 107 -6.83 30.70 -37.43
N GLU A 108 -7.77 31.56 -37.87
CA GLU A 108 -8.12 31.77 -39.31
C GLU A 108 -6.85 32.10 -40.11
N LYS A 109 -6.05 33.03 -39.69
CA LYS A 109 -4.78 33.40 -40.38
C LYS A 109 -3.79 32.27 -40.47
N ILE A 110 -3.71 31.44 -39.42
CA ILE A 110 -2.82 30.25 -39.38
C ILE A 110 -3.28 29.25 -40.44
N VAL A 111 -4.60 28.96 -40.48
CA VAL A 111 -5.18 27.99 -41.39
C VAL A 111 -5.18 28.53 -42.83
N ASP A 112 -5.46 29.82 -43.07
CA ASP A 112 -5.38 30.48 -44.38
C ASP A 112 -3.97 30.36 -45.00
N LEU A 113 -2.91 30.44 -44.16
CA LEU A 113 -1.51 30.34 -44.63
C LEU A 113 -1.04 28.90 -44.81
N LEU A 114 -1.42 28.00 -43.86
CA LEU A 114 -0.87 26.67 -43.80
C LEU A 114 -1.78 25.58 -44.41
N GLY A 115 -3.06 25.94 -44.70
CA GLY A 115 -4.05 25.02 -45.28
C GLY A 115 -4.55 23.95 -44.34
N GLU A 116 -5.17 22.91 -44.93
CA GLU A 116 -5.75 21.79 -44.20
C GLU A 116 -4.70 20.91 -43.50
N GLU A 117 -3.43 20.97 -43.88
CA GLU A 117 -2.28 20.28 -43.26
C GLU A 117 -1.52 21.19 -42.28
N ALA A 118 -2.17 22.18 -41.70
CA ALA A 118 -1.52 23.21 -40.88
C ALA A 118 -0.73 22.64 -39.70
N ILE A 119 -1.25 21.57 -39.07
CA ILE A 119 -0.58 20.95 -37.89
C ILE A 119 0.74 20.26 -38.29
N ASP A 120 0.72 19.45 -39.33
CA ASP A 120 1.91 18.74 -39.82
C ASP A 120 2.96 19.71 -40.34
N ARG A 121 2.52 20.73 -41.11
CA ARG A 121 3.41 21.78 -41.63
C ARG A 121 4.05 22.61 -40.51
N MET A 122 3.33 22.91 -39.45
CA MET A 122 3.91 23.59 -38.27
C MET A 122 4.94 22.73 -37.53
N LEU A 123 4.75 21.40 -37.51
CA LEU A 123 5.71 20.46 -36.88
C LEU A 123 6.95 20.26 -37.75
N GLU A 124 6.79 20.17 -39.08
CA GLU A 124 7.89 19.98 -40.04
C GLU A 124 8.70 21.26 -40.23
N GLU A 125 8.04 22.41 -40.38
CA GLU A 125 8.69 23.70 -40.63
C GLU A 125 8.17 24.80 -39.68
N PRO A 126 8.66 24.84 -38.41
CA PRO A 126 8.20 25.77 -37.38
C PRO A 126 8.29 27.26 -37.77
N THR A 127 9.23 27.59 -38.68
CA THR A 127 9.48 28.97 -39.18
C THR A 127 8.31 29.55 -39.98
N LEU A 128 7.38 28.70 -40.44
CA LEU A 128 6.18 29.19 -41.14
C LEU A 128 5.29 30.05 -40.23
N LEU A 129 5.32 29.83 -38.91
CA LEU A 129 4.55 30.64 -37.96
C LEU A 129 5.07 32.10 -37.86
N GLU A 130 6.33 32.35 -38.23
CA GLU A 130 6.91 33.70 -38.26
C GLU A 130 6.25 34.59 -39.33
N GLN A 131 5.69 33.97 -40.34
CA GLN A 131 5.04 34.68 -41.44
C GLN A 131 3.62 35.17 -41.11
N ILE A 132 3.10 34.81 -39.93
CA ILE A 132 1.72 35.14 -39.53
C ILE A 132 1.67 36.51 -38.86
N PRO A 133 0.98 37.50 -39.44
CA PRO A 133 0.95 38.85 -38.88
C PRO A 133 0.25 38.93 -37.54
N GLY A 134 0.99 39.36 -36.47
CA GLY A 134 0.49 39.52 -35.10
C GLY A 134 0.70 38.35 -34.20
N LEU A 135 1.41 37.28 -34.62
CA LEU A 135 1.82 36.17 -33.81
C LEU A 135 3.23 36.41 -33.29
N ASN A 136 3.37 36.77 -31.98
CA ASN A 136 4.68 37.01 -31.38
C ASN A 136 5.40 35.70 -31.08
N GLU A 137 6.72 35.74 -30.88
CA GLU A 137 7.58 34.58 -30.64
C GLU A 137 7.13 33.71 -29.45
N SER A 138 6.63 34.32 -28.38
CA SER A 138 6.07 33.61 -27.23
C SER A 138 4.83 32.78 -27.59
N LYS A 139 3.93 33.29 -28.44
CA LYS A 139 2.76 32.58 -28.90
C LYS A 139 3.09 31.50 -29.93
N GLN A 140 4.08 31.74 -30.79
CA GLN A 140 4.59 30.75 -31.73
C GLN A 140 5.14 29.55 -30.98
N LYS A 141 5.99 29.81 -29.98
CA LYS A 141 6.54 28.76 -29.11
C LYS A 141 5.44 28.00 -28.38
N MET A 142 4.47 28.70 -27.77
CA MET A 142 3.35 28.09 -27.09
C MET A 142 2.52 27.18 -27.98
N ILE A 143 2.19 27.61 -29.22
CA ILE A 143 1.48 26.81 -30.21
C ILE A 143 2.26 25.54 -30.52
N LEU A 144 3.54 25.68 -30.87
CA LEU A 144 4.39 24.54 -31.21
C LEU A 144 4.54 23.55 -30.07
N ASP A 145 4.75 24.04 -28.86
CA ASP A 145 4.88 23.18 -27.67
C ASP A 145 3.56 22.45 -27.36
N THR A 146 2.42 23.15 -27.48
CA THR A 146 1.09 22.56 -27.27
C THR A 146 0.74 21.51 -28.33
N VAL A 147 1.02 21.82 -29.63
CA VAL A 147 0.79 20.87 -30.72
C VAL A 147 1.68 19.64 -30.55
N ARG A 148 2.97 19.80 -30.22
CA ARG A 148 3.90 18.68 -29.99
C ARG A 148 3.48 17.82 -28.84
N GLN A 149 3.04 18.43 -27.73
CA GLN A 149 2.57 17.68 -26.55
C GLN A 149 1.31 16.87 -26.85
N ASN A 150 0.32 17.46 -27.52
CA ASN A 150 -0.93 16.76 -27.79
C ASN A 150 -0.75 15.63 -28.81
N HIS A 151 0.00 15.88 -29.89
CA HIS A 151 0.26 14.85 -30.92
C HIS A 151 1.12 13.70 -30.40
N GLY A 152 2.10 13.97 -29.51
CA GLY A 152 2.94 12.96 -28.88
C GLY A 152 2.19 12.10 -27.88
N MET A 153 1.30 12.68 -27.07
CA MET A 153 0.56 11.96 -26.03
C MET A 153 -0.33 10.84 -26.59
N ASP A 154 -1.11 11.14 -27.64
CA ASP A 154 -2.02 10.16 -28.21
C ASP A 154 -1.26 9.00 -28.88
N GLN A 155 -0.15 9.28 -29.57
CA GLN A 155 0.71 8.25 -30.16
C GLN A 155 1.32 7.34 -29.07
N VAL A 156 1.79 7.91 -27.97
CA VAL A 156 2.35 7.14 -26.85
C VAL A 156 1.28 6.27 -26.20
N ILE A 157 0.09 6.80 -25.91
CA ILE A 157 -1.00 6.04 -25.28
C ILE A 157 -1.46 4.88 -26.18
N VAL A 158 -1.59 5.12 -27.49
CA VAL A 158 -1.94 4.08 -28.46
C VAL A 158 -0.81 3.03 -28.55
N GLY A 159 0.45 3.46 -28.56
CA GLY A 159 1.61 2.56 -28.54
C GLY A 159 1.63 1.69 -27.29
N LEU A 160 1.40 2.28 -26.10
CA LEU A 160 1.36 1.59 -24.83
C LEU A 160 0.21 0.56 -24.75
N SER A 161 -0.93 0.85 -25.39
CA SER A 161 -2.04 -0.10 -25.43
C SER A 161 -1.68 -1.42 -26.15
N ARG A 162 -0.74 -1.41 -27.09
CA ARG A 162 -0.23 -2.62 -27.77
C ARG A 162 0.51 -3.56 -26.81
N TYR A 163 1.13 -3.00 -25.76
CA TYR A 163 1.76 -3.76 -24.69
C TYR A 163 0.79 -4.14 -23.57
N GLY A 164 -0.54 -3.91 -23.77
CA GLY A 164 -1.58 -4.29 -22.82
C GLY A 164 -1.70 -3.36 -21.62
N PHE A 165 -1.13 -2.15 -21.66
CA PHE A 165 -1.32 -1.17 -20.60
C PHE A 165 -2.73 -0.57 -20.67
N GLY A 166 -3.45 -0.57 -19.54
CA GLY A 166 -4.68 0.19 -19.41
C GLY A 166 -4.40 1.69 -19.26
N SER A 167 -5.40 2.53 -19.48
CA SER A 167 -5.26 3.99 -19.58
C SER A 167 -4.57 4.62 -18.36
N GLN A 168 -4.84 4.15 -17.15
CA GLN A 168 -4.24 4.70 -15.94
C GLN A 168 -2.72 4.48 -15.90
N LEU A 169 -2.26 3.28 -16.24
CA LEU A 169 -0.83 3.00 -16.32
C LEU A 169 -0.17 3.69 -17.51
N SER A 170 -0.86 3.74 -18.66
CA SER A 170 -0.37 4.48 -19.84
C SER A 170 -0.17 5.96 -19.52
N PHE A 171 -1.08 6.56 -18.77
CA PHE A 171 -0.93 7.93 -18.32
C PHE A 171 0.23 8.11 -17.35
N ALA A 172 0.40 7.20 -16.37
CA ALA A 172 1.53 7.22 -15.44
C ALA A 172 2.89 7.09 -16.16
N ILE A 173 2.98 6.18 -17.15
CA ILE A 173 4.15 6.01 -18.00
C ILE A 173 4.41 7.29 -18.81
N TYR A 174 3.37 7.87 -19.42
CA TYR A 174 3.51 9.12 -20.16
C TYR A 174 3.95 10.29 -19.27
N GLN A 175 3.45 10.38 -18.03
CA GLN A 175 3.88 11.43 -17.10
C GLN A 175 5.36 11.30 -16.76
N ALA A 176 5.86 10.08 -16.59
CA ALA A 176 7.26 9.82 -16.26
C ALA A 176 8.22 10.07 -17.45
N TYR A 177 7.86 9.57 -18.64
CA TYR A 177 8.80 9.54 -19.77
C TYR A 177 8.39 10.42 -20.97
N LYS A 178 7.20 11.03 -20.93
CA LYS A 178 6.67 11.86 -22.02
C LYS A 178 6.75 11.13 -23.37
N ASN A 179 7.27 11.79 -24.39
CA ASN A 179 7.37 11.25 -25.76
C ASN A 179 8.42 10.13 -25.91
N GLU A 180 9.32 9.96 -24.94
CA GLU A 180 10.36 8.93 -24.96
C GLU A 180 9.86 7.57 -24.44
N ALA A 181 8.63 7.52 -23.91
CA ALA A 181 8.08 6.33 -23.27
C ALA A 181 8.16 5.05 -24.11
N LEU A 182 7.85 5.11 -25.41
CA LEU A 182 7.89 3.95 -26.27
C LEU A 182 9.33 3.51 -26.57
N ALA A 183 10.24 4.45 -26.79
CA ALA A 183 11.66 4.17 -27.03
C ALA A 183 12.32 3.51 -25.80
N ILE A 184 12.02 4.00 -24.61
CA ILE A 184 12.49 3.43 -23.35
C ILE A 184 11.98 2.00 -23.18
N ILE A 185 10.71 1.74 -23.46
CA ILE A 185 10.14 0.39 -23.36
C ILE A 185 10.75 -0.56 -24.37
N GLU A 186 10.98 -0.12 -25.61
CA GLU A 186 11.59 -0.92 -26.66
C GLU A 186 13.07 -1.23 -26.35
N GLU A 187 13.80 -0.31 -25.73
CA GLU A 187 15.18 -0.51 -25.30
C GLU A 187 15.28 -1.34 -24.01
N ASN A 188 14.50 -0.99 -22.99
CA ASN A 188 14.53 -1.65 -21.68
C ASN A 188 13.17 -1.62 -20.97
N PRO A 189 12.26 -2.57 -21.23
CA PRO A 189 10.95 -2.60 -20.58
C PRO A 189 11.00 -2.81 -19.05
N TYR A 190 12.15 -3.28 -18.55
CA TYR A 190 12.32 -3.48 -17.10
C TYR A 190 12.51 -2.18 -16.33
N GLN A 191 12.86 -1.08 -16.99
CA GLN A 191 12.91 0.24 -16.36
C GLN A 191 11.55 0.65 -15.79
N LEU A 192 10.47 0.20 -16.39
CA LEU A 192 9.11 0.40 -15.87
C LEU A 192 8.91 -0.17 -14.46
N VAL A 193 9.66 -1.21 -14.08
CA VAL A 193 9.55 -1.83 -12.74
C VAL A 193 10.18 -0.92 -11.67
N GLU A 194 11.25 -0.20 -12.04
CA GLU A 194 11.95 0.73 -11.16
C GLU A 194 11.17 2.05 -11.00
N ASP A 195 10.58 2.58 -12.09
CA ASP A 195 10.11 3.95 -12.15
C ASP A 195 8.57 4.09 -12.02
N ILE A 196 7.78 3.05 -12.35
CA ILE A 196 6.31 3.15 -12.43
C ILE A 196 5.64 2.25 -11.40
N GLU A 197 4.96 2.86 -10.46
CA GLU A 197 4.16 2.13 -9.48
C GLU A 197 3.02 1.34 -10.14
N GLY A 198 2.84 0.08 -9.70
CA GLY A 198 1.83 -0.83 -10.25
C GLY A 198 2.28 -1.65 -11.44
N ILE A 199 3.52 -1.51 -11.91
CA ILE A 199 4.13 -2.39 -12.92
C ILE A 199 5.09 -3.36 -12.22
N GLY A 200 4.62 -4.60 -12.01
CA GLY A 200 5.45 -5.66 -11.42
C GLY A 200 6.32 -6.37 -12.47
N PHE A 201 7.38 -7.06 -11.99
CA PHE A 201 8.36 -7.78 -12.81
C PHE A 201 7.72 -8.68 -13.88
N LYS A 202 6.72 -9.50 -13.54
CA LYS A 202 6.07 -10.42 -14.49
C LYS A 202 5.47 -9.72 -15.71
N ARG A 203 4.96 -8.51 -15.54
CA ARG A 203 4.38 -7.75 -16.66
C ARG A 203 5.46 -7.18 -17.57
N ALA A 204 6.52 -6.61 -16.99
CA ALA A 204 7.67 -6.14 -17.76
C ALA A 204 8.37 -7.30 -18.47
N ASP A 205 8.49 -8.46 -17.81
CA ASP A 205 9.09 -9.67 -18.37
C ASP A 205 8.30 -10.23 -19.58
N GLY A 206 6.95 -10.15 -19.52
CA GLY A 206 6.09 -10.50 -20.65
C GLY A 206 6.24 -9.54 -21.85
N ILE A 207 6.44 -8.23 -21.61
CA ILE A 207 6.73 -7.26 -22.68
C ILE A 207 8.12 -7.51 -23.27
N ALA A 208 9.11 -7.75 -22.41
CA ALA A 208 10.47 -8.06 -22.84
C ALA A 208 10.53 -9.33 -23.73
N GLU A 209 9.72 -10.33 -23.42
CA GLU A 209 9.57 -11.55 -24.24
C GLU A 209 8.98 -11.23 -25.62
N GLN A 210 7.94 -10.38 -25.68
CA GLN A 210 7.34 -9.93 -26.95
C GLN A 210 8.33 -9.13 -27.83
N LEU A 211 9.21 -8.36 -27.17
CA LEU A 211 10.29 -7.61 -27.84
C LEU A 211 11.50 -8.46 -28.24
N GLY A 212 11.50 -9.77 -27.88
CA GLY A 212 12.59 -10.68 -28.20
C GLY A 212 13.82 -10.51 -27.32
N ILE A 213 13.72 -9.87 -26.15
CA ILE A 213 14.81 -9.75 -25.19
C ILE A 213 15.09 -11.13 -24.58
N GLU A 214 16.34 -11.54 -24.60
CA GLU A 214 16.77 -12.86 -24.13
C GLU A 214 16.46 -13.05 -22.62
N ALA A 215 16.09 -14.28 -22.26
CA ALA A 215 15.79 -14.64 -20.88
C ALA A 215 17.01 -14.56 -19.94
N SER A 216 18.25 -14.61 -20.50
CA SER A 216 19.52 -14.41 -19.80
C SER A 216 20.03 -12.97 -19.77
N SER A 217 19.21 -12.00 -20.20
CA SER A 217 19.61 -10.60 -20.30
C SER A 217 19.96 -10.02 -18.90
N PRO A 218 21.08 -9.30 -18.77
CA PRO A 218 21.46 -8.65 -17.52
C PRO A 218 20.40 -7.66 -16.99
N GLN A 219 19.68 -6.98 -17.89
CA GLN A 219 18.57 -6.07 -17.53
C GLN A 219 17.44 -6.83 -16.80
N ARG A 220 17.16 -8.05 -17.26
CA ARG A 220 16.17 -8.93 -16.64
C ARG A 220 16.58 -9.33 -15.22
N PHE A 221 17.83 -9.75 -15.03
CA PHE A 221 18.36 -10.13 -13.72
C PHE A 221 18.33 -8.97 -12.75
N ARG A 222 18.78 -7.80 -13.19
CA ARG A 222 18.75 -6.56 -12.41
C ARG A 222 17.35 -6.22 -11.91
N ALA A 223 16.39 -6.19 -12.80
CA ALA A 223 14.99 -5.87 -12.44
C ALA A 223 14.37 -6.93 -11.53
N ALA A 224 14.72 -8.22 -11.74
CA ALA A 224 14.24 -9.30 -10.87
C ALA A 224 14.78 -9.16 -9.44
N VAL A 225 16.05 -8.83 -9.27
CA VAL A 225 16.68 -8.63 -7.96
C VAL A 225 16.03 -7.44 -7.24
N LEU A 226 15.90 -6.27 -7.89
CA LEU A 226 15.28 -5.08 -7.31
C LEU A 226 13.82 -5.31 -6.96
N HIS A 227 13.08 -5.98 -7.83
CA HIS A 227 11.70 -6.36 -7.54
C HIS A 227 11.60 -7.32 -6.35
N GLN A 228 12.47 -8.33 -6.29
CA GLN A 228 12.40 -9.37 -5.27
C GLN A 228 12.74 -8.83 -3.88
N ILE A 229 13.76 -8.00 -3.75
CA ILE A 229 14.13 -7.39 -2.45
C ILE A 229 12.98 -6.52 -1.91
N PHE A 230 12.36 -5.70 -2.77
CA PHE A 230 11.22 -4.86 -2.40
C PHE A 230 9.97 -5.70 -2.06
N ALA A 231 9.63 -6.68 -2.91
CA ALA A 231 8.47 -7.55 -2.71
C ALA A 231 8.59 -8.37 -1.41
N GLN A 232 9.79 -8.88 -1.10
CA GLN A 232 10.05 -9.60 0.14
C GLN A 232 9.94 -8.72 1.37
N SER A 233 10.46 -7.49 1.32
CA SER A 233 10.31 -6.54 2.42
C SER A 233 8.83 -6.26 2.73
N LEU A 234 8.01 -6.08 1.70
CA LEU A 234 6.56 -5.90 1.87
C LEU A 234 5.84 -7.16 2.37
N GLN A 235 6.23 -8.34 1.88
CA GLN A 235 5.57 -9.60 2.22
C GLN A 235 5.88 -10.07 3.64
N THR A 236 7.15 -9.96 4.05
CA THR A 236 7.62 -10.43 5.37
C THR A 236 7.57 -9.36 6.44
N GLY A 237 7.60 -8.09 6.04
CA GLY A 237 7.77 -6.95 6.93
C GLY A 237 9.22 -6.73 7.39
N ASN A 238 10.19 -7.45 6.83
CA ASN A 238 11.61 -7.29 7.14
C ASN A 238 12.17 -6.03 6.48
N THR A 239 13.18 -5.40 7.11
CA THR A 239 13.92 -4.28 6.51
C THR A 239 15.14 -4.74 5.72
N PHE A 240 15.57 -5.98 5.90
CA PHE A 240 16.63 -6.61 5.12
C PHE A 240 16.32 -8.08 4.79
N ILE A 241 17.05 -8.62 3.84
CA ILE A 241 17.05 -10.04 3.47
C ILE A 241 18.50 -10.56 3.45
N HIS A 242 18.73 -11.82 3.80
CA HIS A 242 20.06 -12.41 3.63
C HIS A 242 20.37 -12.68 2.16
N ALA A 243 21.63 -12.48 1.76
CA ALA A 243 22.07 -12.60 0.37
C ALA A 243 21.71 -13.96 -0.27
N GLN A 244 21.84 -15.04 0.48
CA GLN A 244 21.49 -16.39 0.02
C GLN A 244 20.00 -16.51 -0.26
N ASP A 245 19.14 -16.00 0.64
CA ASP A 245 17.68 -16.06 0.46
C ASP A 245 17.24 -15.22 -0.74
N LEU A 246 17.84 -14.03 -0.94
CA LEU A 246 17.55 -13.19 -2.10
C LEU A 246 17.94 -13.89 -3.40
N LEU A 247 19.14 -14.50 -3.44
CA LEU A 247 19.61 -15.25 -4.61
C LEU A 247 18.64 -16.38 -4.96
N GLU A 248 18.31 -17.24 -4.00
CA GLU A 248 17.44 -18.39 -4.21
C GLU A 248 16.02 -17.98 -4.66
N GLN A 249 15.44 -16.96 -4.03
CA GLN A 249 14.10 -16.51 -4.37
C GLN A 249 14.07 -15.80 -5.73
N THR A 250 15.13 -15.07 -6.10
CA THR A 250 15.22 -14.43 -7.40
C THR A 250 15.41 -15.46 -8.51
N LEU A 251 16.21 -16.49 -8.31
CA LEU A 251 16.33 -17.62 -9.22
C LEU A 251 14.97 -18.26 -9.48
N ARG A 252 14.24 -18.60 -8.42
CA ARG A 252 12.88 -19.18 -8.54
C ARG A 252 11.91 -18.25 -9.30
N LEU A 253 11.97 -16.93 -9.07
CA LEU A 253 11.16 -15.96 -9.81
C LEU A 253 11.47 -15.99 -11.30
N LEU A 254 12.76 -15.95 -11.66
CA LEU A 254 13.23 -15.92 -13.04
C LEU A 254 12.89 -17.21 -13.78
N GLU A 255 13.16 -18.37 -13.19
CA GLU A 255 12.90 -19.69 -13.77
C GLU A 255 11.38 -20.00 -13.90
N THR A 256 10.58 -19.50 -12.96
CA THR A 256 9.10 -19.64 -13.02
C THR A 256 8.48 -18.73 -14.08
N SER A 257 9.07 -17.55 -14.30
CA SER A 257 8.57 -16.57 -15.28
C SER A 257 8.86 -17.01 -16.71
N ARG A 258 10.10 -17.45 -16.98
CA ARG A 258 10.52 -18.04 -18.26
C ARG A 258 11.36 -19.28 -17.99
N PRO A 259 11.02 -20.46 -18.56
CA PRO A 259 11.72 -21.72 -18.27
C PRO A 259 13.11 -21.72 -18.92
N ILE A 260 14.10 -21.24 -18.20
CA ILE A 260 15.52 -21.25 -18.55
C ILE A 260 16.32 -21.60 -17.29
N GLU A 261 17.37 -22.41 -17.45
CA GLU A 261 18.34 -22.65 -16.37
C GLU A 261 19.30 -21.46 -16.29
N ILE A 262 19.43 -20.86 -15.11
CA ILE A 262 20.26 -19.68 -14.85
C ILE A 262 21.38 -20.08 -13.90
N ALA A 263 22.64 -19.75 -14.26
CA ALA A 263 23.77 -19.96 -13.38
C ALA A 263 23.66 -19.02 -12.15
N PRO A 264 23.71 -19.54 -10.92
CA PRO A 264 23.67 -18.71 -9.71
C PRO A 264 24.75 -17.63 -9.68
N ASP A 265 25.92 -17.88 -10.28
CA ASP A 265 27.06 -16.95 -10.31
C ASP A 265 26.74 -15.68 -11.13
N ASP A 266 25.97 -15.80 -12.21
CA ASP A 266 25.56 -14.65 -13.04
C ASP A 266 24.64 -13.70 -12.25
N LEU A 267 23.72 -14.29 -11.49
CA LEU A 267 22.82 -13.54 -10.64
C LEU A 267 23.55 -12.94 -9.42
N ALA A 268 24.48 -13.69 -8.83
CA ALA A 268 25.32 -13.18 -7.74
C ALA A 268 26.16 -11.97 -8.20
N SER A 269 26.74 -12.05 -9.41
CA SER A 269 27.47 -10.93 -10.03
C SER A 269 26.58 -9.72 -10.23
N THR A 270 25.31 -9.91 -10.62
CA THR A 270 24.33 -8.82 -10.75
C THR A 270 24.00 -8.18 -9.40
N ILE A 271 23.86 -8.96 -8.33
CA ILE A 271 23.65 -8.42 -6.97
C ILE A 271 24.83 -7.56 -6.54
N ILE A 272 26.06 -8.04 -6.74
CA ILE A 272 27.30 -7.29 -6.43
C ILE A 272 27.33 -5.97 -7.20
N GLN A 273 27.05 -5.98 -8.49
CA GLN A 273 26.99 -4.78 -9.31
C GLN A 273 25.96 -3.76 -8.78
N LEU A 274 24.75 -4.22 -8.39
CA LEU A 274 23.72 -3.35 -7.82
C LEU A 274 24.12 -2.74 -6.47
N VAL A 275 24.93 -3.46 -5.69
CA VAL A 275 25.53 -2.93 -4.45
C VAL A 275 26.59 -1.87 -4.75
N GLU A 276 27.47 -2.11 -5.74
CA GLU A 276 28.50 -1.14 -6.17
C GLU A 276 27.87 0.15 -6.71
N GLU A 277 26.79 0.04 -7.46
CA GLU A 277 26.00 1.17 -7.97
C GLU A 277 25.20 1.89 -6.86
N GLY A 278 25.11 1.31 -5.66
CA GLY A 278 24.34 1.87 -4.54
C GLY A 278 22.82 1.73 -4.66
N LYS A 279 22.32 0.90 -5.57
CA LYS A 279 20.88 0.58 -5.72
C LYS A 279 20.38 -0.36 -4.62
N ILE A 280 21.27 -1.16 -4.06
CA ILE A 280 21.07 -2.02 -2.89
C ILE A 280 22.15 -1.67 -1.89
N GLN A 281 21.81 -1.62 -0.60
CA GLN A 281 22.79 -1.45 0.46
C GLN A 281 23.14 -2.80 1.06
N GLN A 282 24.44 -2.99 1.39
CA GLN A 282 24.93 -4.23 1.97
C GLN A 282 25.65 -3.96 3.31
N GLU A 283 25.35 -4.81 4.29
CA GLU A 283 26.10 -4.94 5.54
C GLU A 283 26.35 -6.43 5.81
N GLU A 284 27.58 -6.89 5.65
CA GLU A 284 27.93 -8.32 5.70
C GLU A 284 27.06 -9.15 4.73
N THR A 285 26.27 -10.10 5.23
CA THR A 285 25.35 -10.93 4.44
C THR A 285 23.96 -10.34 4.30
N ARG A 286 23.70 -9.18 4.90
CA ARG A 286 22.41 -8.49 4.89
C ARG A 286 22.32 -7.53 3.70
N LEU A 287 21.28 -7.68 2.89
CA LEU A 287 20.96 -6.82 1.76
C LEU A 287 19.68 -6.03 2.06
N TYR A 288 19.73 -4.75 1.81
CA TYR A 288 18.63 -3.82 2.09
C TYR A 288 18.14 -3.15 0.82
N GLU A 289 16.86 -2.98 0.74
CA GLU A 289 16.29 -1.98 -0.18
C GLU A 289 16.76 -0.59 0.27
N ASN A 290 17.11 0.26 -0.69
CA ASN A 290 17.83 1.50 -0.46
C ASN A 290 17.10 2.46 0.49
N SER A 291 15.80 2.66 0.28
CA SER A 291 15.00 3.57 1.10
C SER A 291 14.81 3.06 2.54
N LEU A 292 14.69 1.75 2.74
CA LEU A 292 14.58 1.14 4.07
C LEU A 292 15.88 1.29 4.87
N TYR A 293 17.03 1.08 4.21
CA TYR A 293 18.34 1.26 4.82
C TYR A 293 18.52 2.67 5.37
N PHE A 294 18.28 3.67 4.54
CA PHE A 294 18.43 5.07 4.95
C PHE A 294 17.33 5.53 5.92
N SER A 295 16.15 4.93 5.86
CA SER A 295 15.09 5.22 6.83
C SER A 295 15.45 4.75 8.24
N GLU A 296 16.05 3.56 8.41
CA GLU A 296 16.50 3.12 9.74
C GLU A 296 17.61 4.03 10.28
N TRP A 297 18.56 4.46 9.46
CA TRP A 297 19.61 5.40 9.86
C TRP A 297 19.04 6.80 10.20
N GLY A 298 18.07 7.29 9.42
CA GLY A 298 17.39 8.55 9.67
C GLY A 298 16.64 8.56 11.01
N ILE A 299 15.97 7.44 11.35
CA ILE A 299 15.33 7.26 12.66
C ILE A 299 16.39 7.26 13.77
N ALA A 300 17.46 6.47 13.61
CA ALA A 300 18.50 6.36 14.64
C ALA A 300 19.16 7.71 14.93
N SER A 301 19.55 8.46 13.89
CA SER A 301 20.16 9.77 14.04
C SER A 301 19.19 10.80 14.66
N SER A 302 17.92 10.75 14.32
CA SER A 302 16.90 11.61 14.92
C SER A 302 16.68 11.31 16.41
N ILE A 303 16.69 10.04 16.80
CA ILE A 303 16.59 9.62 18.20
C ILE A 303 17.82 10.08 18.98
N GLU A 304 19.04 9.91 18.45
CA GLU A 304 20.27 10.42 19.06
C GLU A 304 20.17 11.93 19.30
N ARG A 305 19.73 12.68 18.30
CA ARG A 305 19.48 14.12 18.39
C ARG A 305 18.49 14.49 19.49
N LEU A 306 17.37 13.78 19.61
CA LEU A 306 16.36 14.04 20.63
C LEU A 306 16.84 13.70 22.05
N LEU A 307 17.56 12.57 22.22
CA LEU A 307 18.06 12.13 23.51
C LEU A 307 19.24 12.95 24.00
N SER A 308 20.08 13.50 23.08
CA SER A 308 21.22 14.35 23.43
C SER A 308 20.81 15.73 23.94
N ARG A 309 19.52 16.10 23.81
CA ARG A 309 19.01 17.39 24.25
C ARG A 309 19.18 17.58 25.75
N LYS A 310 19.84 18.67 26.15
CA LYS A 310 19.80 19.14 27.55
C LYS A 310 18.45 19.81 27.82
N LYS A 311 17.71 19.31 28.82
CA LYS A 311 16.47 19.97 29.24
C LYS A 311 16.77 21.36 29.78
N GLU A 312 16.17 22.37 29.18
CA GLU A 312 16.28 23.76 29.64
C GLU A 312 15.46 24.01 30.93
N ILE A 313 14.33 23.30 31.07
CA ILE A 313 13.42 23.45 32.21
C ILE A 313 13.28 22.09 32.90
N VAL A 314 13.70 22.03 34.14
CA VAL A 314 13.50 20.87 35.03
C VAL A 314 12.47 21.24 36.09
N TYR A 315 11.31 20.63 36.03
CA TYR A 315 10.27 20.86 37.05
C TYR A 315 10.59 20.08 38.34
N PRO A 316 10.55 20.73 39.53
CA PRO A 316 10.72 20.03 40.80
C PRO A 316 9.62 18.98 41.03
N GLU A 317 9.98 17.80 41.54
CA GLU A 317 9.07 16.70 41.83
C GLU A 317 7.83 17.13 42.62
N LYS A 318 8.02 18.01 43.62
CA LYS A 318 6.93 18.57 44.43
C LYS A 318 5.94 19.38 43.63
N LYS A 319 6.41 20.10 42.55
CA LYS A 319 5.53 20.89 41.67
C LYS A 319 4.71 19.95 40.82
N ILE A 320 5.37 18.94 40.18
CA ILE A 320 4.69 17.93 39.36
C ILE A 320 3.60 17.22 40.16
N SER A 321 3.94 16.64 41.33
CA SER A 321 2.99 15.88 42.14
C SER A 321 1.84 16.76 42.68
N LYS A 322 2.13 18.00 43.03
CA LYS A 322 1.07 18.93 43.50
C LYS A 322 0.09 19.28 42.36
N THR A 323 0.64 19.53 41.15
CA THR A 323 -0.17 19.88 39.98
C THR A 323 -0.99 18.66 39.54
N LEU A 324 -0.42 17.47 39.54
CA LEU A 324 -1.12 16.23 39.19
C LEU A 324 -2.32 15.96 40.11
N ARG A 325 -2.16 16.17 41.42
CA ARG A 325 -3.30 16.06 42.39
C ARG A 325 -4.40 17.10 42.16
N LYS A 326 -4.04 18.31 41.66
CA LYS A 326 -5.03 19.29 41.22
C LYS A 326 -5.83 18.77 40.03
N ILE A 327 -5.15 18.20 39.06
CA ILE A 327 -5.74 17.62 37.83
C ILE A 327 -6.67 16.47 38.20
N GLU A 328 -6.26 15.54 39.07
CA GLU A 328 -7.11 14.43 39.56
C GLU A 328 -8.42 14.95 40.15
N LYS A 329 -8.37 15.99 40.99
CA LYS A 329 -9.56 16.60 41.56
C LYS A 329 -10.46 17.26 40.52
N HIS A 330 -9.84 17.91 39.50
CA HIS A 330 -10.58 18.59 38.43
C HIS A 330 -11.29 17.58 37.53
N LEU A 331 -10.60 16.48 37.17
CA LEU A 331 -11.14 15.42 36.31
C LEU A 331 -12.03 14.41 37.07
N GLY A 332 -12.05 14.46 38.41
CA GLY A 332 -12.81 13.52 39.25
C GLY A 332 -12.29 12.08 39.17
N ILE A 333 -10.99 11.89 38.89
CA ILE A 333 -10.33 10.59 38.76
C ILE A 333 -9.16 10.45 39.72
N THR A 334 -8.71 9.23 39.92
CA THR A 334 -7.46 8.93 40.65
C THR A 334 -6.61 8.02 39.78
N TYR A 335 -5.38 8.42 39.49
CA TYR A 335 -4.45 7.62 38.73
C TYR A 335 -3.91 6.47 39.59
N GLY A 336 -3.77 5.28 39.01
CA GLY A 336 -3.03 4.20 39.66
C GLY A 336 -1.53 4.51 39.71
N SER A 337 -0.80 3.72 40.49
CA SER A 337 0.63 3.96 40.72
C SER A 337 1.45 3.96 39.41
N SER A 338 1.23 2.98 38.55
CA SER A 338 1.91 2.87 37.26
C SER A 338 1.52 4.01 36.28
N GLN A 339 0.27 4.50 36.34
CA GLN A 339 -0.20 5.63 35.55
C GLN A 339 0.41 6.94 36.04
N GLU A 340 0.44 7.17 37.35
CA GLU A 340 1.07 8.34 37.95
C GLU A 340 2.56 8.44 37.58
N GLU A 341 3.28 7.31 37.69
CA GLU A 341 4.70 7.22 37.32
C GLU A 341 4.90 7.50 35.83
N ALA A 342 4.07 6.92 34.95
CA ALA A 342 4.12 7.17 33.51
C ALA A 342 3.92 8.66 33.18
N ILE A 343 2.95 9.32 33.78
CA ILE A 343 2.69 10.76 33.58
C ILE A 343 3.89 11.61 34.03
N LYS A 344 4.47 11.27 35.17
CA LYS A 344 5.62 12.01 35.69
C LYS A 344 6.87 11.84 34.84
N GLU A 345 7.15 10.60 34.43
CA GLU A 345 8.31 10.31 33.59
C GLU A 345 8.16 10.87 32.19
N ALA A 346 6.96 10.84 31.60
CA ALA A 346 6.67 11.45 30.32
C ALA A 346 7.04 12.95 30.32
N ILE A 347 6.65 13.71 31.35
CA ILE A 347 6.96 15.14 31.45
C ILE A 347 8.46 15.42 31.60
N ARG A 348 9.22 14.46 32.16
CA ARG A 348 10.68 14.61 32.40
C ARG A 348 11.51 14.24 31.18
N SER A 349 10.99 13.43 30.29
CA SER A 349 11.75 12.86 29.19
C SER A 349 11.58 13.64 27.90
N PRO A 350 12.64 13.89 27.09
CA PRO A 350 12.51 14.48 25.78
C PRO A 350 11.79 13.56 24.79
N LEU A 351 12.03 12.25 24.93
CA LEU A 351 11.34 11.18 24.22
C LEU A 351 10.90 10.14 25.27
N PHE A 352 9.66 9.72 25.24
CA PHE A 352 9.07 8.75 26.17
C PHE A 352 8.16 7.75 25.44
N ILE A 353 8.15 6.50 25.87
CA ILE A 353 7.29 5.47 25.30
C ILE A 353 6.33 4.92 26.35
N LEU A 354 5.04 5.06 26.09
CA LEU A 354 3.96 4.47 26.88
C LEU A 354 3.44 3.22 26.20
N THR A 355 3.57 2.07 26.83
CA THR A 355 3.01 0.82 26.29
C THR A 355 2.04 0.18 27.26
N GLY A 356 1.13 -0.63 26.74
CA GLY A 356 0.17 -1.37 27.57
C GLY A 356 -0.93 -2.00 26.75
N GLY A 357 -1.56 -3.02 27.32
CA GLY A 357 -2.69 -3.72 26.72
C GLY A 357 -3.97 -2.89 26.69
N PRO A 358 -5.06 -3.46 26.19
CA PRO A 358 -6.37 -2.82 26.23
C PRO A 358 -6.86 -2.69 27.67
N GLY A 359 -7.57 -1.58 27.94
CA GLY A 359 -8.17 -1.35 29.26
C GLY A 359 -7.20 -0.89 30.35
N THR A 360 -5.89 -0.74 30.06
CA THR A 360 -4.90 -0.23 31.02
C THR A 360 -4.93 1.29 31.22
N GLY A 361 -5.81 1.98 30.51
CA GLY A 361 -5.99 3.43 30.66
C GLY A 361 -4.96 4.28 29.92
N LYS A 362 -4.34 3.80 28.83
CA LYS A 362 -3.41 4.59 28.00
C LYS A 362 -3.98 5.96 27.65
N THR A 363 -5.23 6.02 27.19
CA THR A 363 -5.89 7.27 26.79
C THR A 363 -6.12 8.20 27.98
N THR A 364 -6.39 7.67 29.17
CA THR A 364 -6.50 8.43 30.42
C THR A 364 -5.15 9.03 30.81
N VAL A 365 -4.06 8.28 30.65
CA VAL A 365 -2.68 8.74 30.88
C VAL A 365 -2.32 9.84 29.88
N ILE A 366 -2.66 9.69 28.59
CA ILE A 366 -2.47 10.73 27.55
C ILE A 366 -3.14 12.04 28.00
N ASN A 367 -4.40 11.98 28.41
CA ASN A 367 -5.10 13.18 28.90
C ASN A 367 -4.41 13.79 30.13
N GLY A 368 -3.95 12.95 31.06
CA GLY A 368 -3.17 13.41 32.22
C GLY A 368 -1.87 14.12 31.85
N ILE A 369 -1.15 13.60 30.87
CA ILE A 369 0.08 14.20 30.34
C ILE A 369 -0.23 15.57 29.68
N VAL A 370 -1.27 15.64 28.84
CA VAL A 370 -1.71 16.87 28.19
C VAL A 370 -2.03 17.95 29.22
N GLN A 371 -2.87 17.63 30.21
CA GLN A 371 -3.26 18.55 31.26
C GLN A 371 -2.06 19.01 32.11
N LEU A 372 -1.18 18.07 32.48
CA LEU A 372 0.00 18.38 33.25
C LEU A 372 1.02 19.24 32.47
N PHE A 373 1.21 18.96 31.19
CA PHE A 373 2.05 19.77 30.32
C PHE A 373 1.53 21.21 30.19
N ALA A 374 0.23 21.37 29.97
CA ALA A 374 -0.42 22.66 29.87
C ALA A 374 -0.29 23.47 31.17
N GLU A 375 -0.63 22.91 32.33
CA GLU A 375 -0.55 23.58 33.65
C GLU A 375 0.91 23.95 34.03
N LEU A 376 1.89 23.16 33.66
CA LEU A 376 3.30 23.42 33.96
C LEU A 376 3.92 24.52 33.07
N ASN A 377 3.38 24.69 31.84
CA ASN A 377 3.85 25.68 30.85
C ASN A 377 2.90 26.87 30.75
N ASP A 378 1.89 27.00 31.64
CA ASP A 378 0.89 28.08 31.65
C ASP A 378 0.14 28.23 30.30
N LEU A 379 -0.14 27.09 29.62
CA LEU A 379 -0.83 27.02 28.32
C LEU A 379 -2.34 26.89 28.51
N ASP A 380 -3.08 27.55 27.61
CA ASP A 380 -4.53 27.37 27.53
C ASP A 380 -4.84 26.19 26.61
N LEU A 381 -5.77 25.33 27.00
CA LEU A 381 -6.18 24.18 26.18
C LEU A 381 -7.32 24.47 25.22
N GLU A 382 -7.76 25.72 25.12
CA GLU A 382 -8.80 26.14 24.18
C GLU A 382 -8.18 26.53 22.83
N PRO A 383 -8.32 25.72 21.74
CA PRO A 383 -7.67 25.98 20.47
C PRO A 383 -8.06 27.33 19.83
N SER A 384 -9.26 27.81 20.08
CA SER A 384 -9.77 29.10 19.59
C SER A 384 -8.94 30.32 20.03
N LYS A 385 -8.16 30.19 21.11
CA LYS A 385 -7.28 31.24 21.60
C LYS A 385 -5.96 31.37 20.86
N TYR A 386 -5.66 30.40 19.96
CA TYR A 386 -4.45 30.34 19.14
C TYR A 386 -4.73 30.64 17.67
N SER A 387 -5.66 31.59 17.38
CA SER A 387 -6.04 31.92 15.99
C SER A 387 -4.87 32.43 15.13
N ASP A 388 -3.89 33.07 15.76
CA ASP A 388 -2.73 33.70 15.11
C ASP A 388 -1.40 32.99 15.43
N GLU A 389 -1.43 31.91 16.23
CA GLU A 389 -0.26 31.16 16.65
C GLU A 389 -0.53 29.65 16.51
N THR A 390 0.52 28.86 16.34
CA THR A 390 0.38 27.40 16.28
C THR A 390 0.04 26.83 17.66
N PHE A 391 -0.99 25.96 17.70
CA PHE A 391 -1.36 25.29 18.95
C PHE A 391 -0.22 24.41 19.46
N PRO A 392 0.23 24.58 20.72
CA PRO A 392 1.49 24.00 21.19
C PRO A 392 1.48 22.50 21.44
N ILE A 393 0.33 21.83 21.35
CA ILE A 393 0.18 20.40 21.59
C ILE A 393 -0.34 19.71 20.33
N LEU A 394 0.46 18.81 19.77
CA LEU A 394 0.14 18.05 18.59
C LEU A 394 -0.28 16.63 18.98
N LEU A 395 -1.45 16.20 18.54
CA LEU A 395 -1.96 14.85 18.74
C LEU A 395 -2.13 14.14 17.40
N ALA A 396 -1.51 12.99 17.24
CA ALA A 396 -1.54 12.25 15.98
C ALA A 396 -1.72 10.74 16.18
N ALA A 397 -2.24 10.07 15.15
CA ALA A 397 -2.31 8.61 15.09
C ALA A 397 -2.18 8.14 13.64
N PRO A 398 -1.83 6.87 13.35
CA PRO A 398 -1.73 6.37 11.98
C PRO A 398 -3.07 6.27 11.26
N THR A 399 -4.20 6.18 11.98
CA THR A 399 -5.54 6.06 11.40
C THR A 399 -6.46 7.20 11.86
N GLY A 400 -7.43 7.58 11.01
CA GLY A 400 -8.43 8.60 11.33
C GLY A 400 -9.23 8.27 12.59
N ARG A 401 -9.61 7.01 12.78
CA ARG A 401 -10.35 6.56 13.97
C ARG A 401 -9.57 6.68 15.26
N ALA A 402 -8.29 6.30 15.26
CA ALA A 402 -7.46 6.47 16.44
C ALA A 402 -7.28 7.95 16.77
N ALA A 403 -7.08 8.81 15.77
CA ALA A 403 -7.01 10.26 15.93
C ALA A 403 -8.33 10.81 16.52
N LYS A 404 -9.47 10.43 15.94
CA LYS A 404 -10.78 10.85 16.45
C LYS A 404 -10.99 10.45 17.92
N ARG A 405 -10.59 9.26 18.31
CA ARG A 405 -10.66 8.78 19.69
C ARG A 405 -9.79 9.60 20.64
N MET A 406 -8.60 10.03 20.19
CA MET A 406 -7.78 10.97 20.95
C MET A 406 -8.51 12.30 21.15
N ASN A 407 -9.14 12.84 20.10
CA ASN A 407 -9.94 14.06 20.17
C ASN A 407 -11.11 13.92 21.19
N GLU A 408 -11.90 12.84 21.10
CA GLU A 408 -13.02 12.57 22.00
C GLU A 408 -12.59 12.51 23.48
N THR A 409 -11.38 12.00 23.74
CA THR A 409 -10.86 11.83 25.11
C THR A 409 -10.21 13.08 25.67
N THR A 410 -9.45 13.81 24.84
CA THR A 410 -8.68 14.98 25.28
C THR A 410 -9.42 16.30 25.08
N GLY A 411 -10.45 16.30 24.21
CA GLY A 411 -11.12 17.51 23.74
C GLY A 411 -10.29 18.38 22.81
N LEU A 412 -9.11 17.90 22.39
CA LEU A 412 -8.16 18.67 21.58
C LEU A 412 -8.14 18.19 20.11
N PRO A 413 -7.81 19.10 19.17
CA PRO A 413 -7.63 18.73 17.79
C PRO A 413 -6.60 17.62 17.62
N SER A 414 -6.93 16.61 16.83
CA SER A 414 -6.03 15.52 16.50
C SER A 414 -6.18 15.15 15.02
N GLY A 415 -5.17 14.55 14.45
CA GLY A 415 -5.17 14.17 13.04
C GLY A 415 -4.38 12.89 12.75
N THR A 416 -4.41 12.43 11.49
CA THR A 416 -3.54 11.35 11.08
C THR A 416 -2.09 11.86 10.95
N ILE A 417 -1.11 10.94 11.15
CA ILE A 417 0.31 11.27 10.93
C ILE A 417 0.50 11.83 9.53
N HIS A 418 -0.11 11.23 8.50
CA HIS A 418 -0.03 11.71 7.12
C HIS A 418 -0.51 13.17 6.99
N ARG A 419 -1.64 13.50 7.62
CA ARG A 419 -2.18 14.88 7.61
C ARG A 419 -1.26 15.84 8.34
N LEU A 420 -0.70 15.43 9.48
CA LEU A 420 0.22 16.24 10.26
C LEU A 420 1.48 16.58 9.45
N LEU A 421 1.96 15.63 8.66
CA LEU A 421 3.15 15.78 7.80
C LEU A 421 2.84 16.39 6.42
N GLY A 422 1.58 16.67 6.08
CA GLY A 422 1.18 17.18 4.77
C GLY A 422 1.26 16.17 3.64
N LEU A 423 1.32 14.86 3.94
CA LEU A 423 1.43 13.79 2.95
C LEU A 423 0.07 13.50 2.30
N ASN A 424 -0.02 13.69 1.00
CA ASN A 424 -1.28 13.54 0.22
C ASN A 424 -1.52 12.11 -0.28
N GLY A 425 -1.07 11.07 0.36
CA GLY A 425 -1.44 9.67 0.09
C GLY A 425 -1.24 9.13 -1.34
N ARG A 426 -0.82 9.96 -2.28
CA ARG A 426 -0.50 9.62 -3.68
C ARG A 426 1.00 9.68 -3.99
N GLU A 427 1.81 10.14 -3.04
CA GLU A 427 3.22 10.35 -3.24
C GLU A 427 4.00 9.21 -2.56
N LYS A 428 4.90 8.61 -3.32
CA LYS A 428 5.96 7.78 -2.73
C LYS A 428 6.69 8.63 -1.70
N ALA A 429 6.87 8.11 -0.51
CA ALA A 429 7.40 8.81 0.65
C ALA A 429 8.75 9.55 0.52
N PRO A 430 9.56 9.46 -0.55
CA PRO A 430 10.82 10.18 -0.58
C PRO A 430 10.81 11.58 -1.20
N SER A 431 9.75 12.06 -1.85
CA SER A 431 9.84 13.27 -2.69
C SER A 431 9.40 14.59 -2.07
N ILE A 432 9.05 14.62 -0.77
CA ILE A 432 8.74 15.88 -0.08
C ILE A 432 9.63 16.01 1.14
N SER A 433 10.46 17.05 1.17
CA SER A 433 11.13 17.45 2.41
C SER A 433 10.07 17.66 3.50
N PRO A 434 10.09 16.86 4.57
CA PRO A 434 9.05 16.94 5.57
C PRO A 434 9.10 18.31 6.25
N LYS A 435 7.96 19.00 6.28
CA LYS A 435 7.84 20.26 6.99
C LYS A 435 8.17 20.05 8.46
N GLU A 436 9.04 20.88 9.02
CA GLU A 436 9.33 20.85 10.46
C GLU A 436 8.05 21.16 11.25
N LEU A 437 7.75 20.34 12.26
CA LEU A 437 6.56 20.49 13.10
C LEU A 437 6.75 21.68 14.06
N GLU A 438 5.70 22.43 14.23
CA GLU A 438 5.67 23.56 15.18
C GLU A 438 4.87 23.16 16.42
N GLY A 439 5.43 23.37 17.60
CA GLY A 439 4.79 23.05 18.88
C GLY A 439 5.77 22.67 19.98
N GLY A 440 5.25 22.42 21.18
CA GLY A 440 6.05 22.04 22.37
C GLY A 440 5.94 20.55 22.73
N LEU A 441 4.83 19.91 22.42
CA LEU A 441 4.53 18.52 22.75
C LEU A 441 3.89 17.80 21.56
N LEU A 442 4.45 16.66 21.20
CA LEU A 442 3.86 15.72 20.22
C LEU A 442 3.50 14.41 20.92
N ILE A 443 2.26 13.96 20.77
CA ILE A 443 1.81 12.63 21.22
C ILE A 443 1.32 11.85 20.01
N VAL A 444 1.87 10.66 19.79
CA VAL A 444 1.48 9.75 18.71
C VAL A 444 0.95 8.45 19.30
N ASP A 445 -0.32 8.15 19.10
CA ASP A 445 -0.94 6.90 19.54
C ASP A 445 -0.93 5.83 18.44
N GLU A 446 -1.17 4.56 18.81
CA GLU A 446 -1.17 3.38 17.93
C GLU A 446 0.13 3.22 17.13
N MET A 447 1.29 3.51 17.75
CA MET A 447 2.62 3.40 17.13
C MET A 447 2.96 1.99 16.62
N SER A 448 2.27 0.94 17.05
CA SER A 448 2.42 -0.42 16.52
C SER A 448 2.09 -0.54 15.02
N MET A 449 1.30 0.40 14.48
CA MET A 449 0.91 0.43 13.06
C MET A 449 1.86 1.24 12.18
N VAL A 450 2.86 1.92 12.76
CA VAL A 450 3.79 2.80 12.03
C VAL A 450 4.97 1.99 11.51
N ASP A 451 5.18 1.99 10.20
CA ASP A 451 6.30 1.33 9.54
C ASP A 451 7.57 2.21 9.52
N THR A 452 8.66 1.65 8.98
CA THR A 452 9.96 2.32 8.96
C THR A 452 9.94 3.60 8.13
N TRP A 453 9.28 3.64 6.98
CA TRP A 453 9.23 4.84 6.12
C TRP A 453 8.47 5.99 6.78
N LEU A 454 7.25 5.70 7.27
CA LEU A 454 6.43 6.70 7.95
C LEU A 454 7.09 7.19 9.23
N ALA A 455 7.73 6.29 9.98
CA ALA A 455 8.51 6.65 11.17
C ALA A 455 9.66 7.59 10.83
N ASN A 456 10.45 7.28 9.79
CA ASN A 456 11.55 8.13 9.35
C ASN A 456 11.07 9.55 9.01
N THR A 457 10.02 9.65 8.19
CA THR A 457 9.43 10.94 7.81
C THR A 457 8.94 11.71 9.04
N LEU A 458 8.28 11.03 9.98
CA LEU A 458 7.82 11.63 11.24
C LEU A 458 9.01 12.13 12.08
N PHE A 459 10.05 11.31 12.30
CA PHE A 459 11.20 11.68 13.12
C PHE A 459 12.02 12.83 12.52
N LYS A 460 12.14 12.90 11.20
CA LYS A 460 12.78 14.02 10.50
C LYS A 460 12.03 15.35 10.70
N SER A 461 10.69 15.29 10.79
CA SER A 461 9.85 16.49 10.99
C SER A 461 9.86 17.02 12.42
N ILE A 462 10.34 16.25 13.40
CA ILE A 462 10.33 16.64 14.82
C ILE A 462 11.51 17.59 15.13
N PRO A 463 11.24 18.84 15.55
CA PRO A 463 12.30 19.76 15.94
C PRO A 463 12.98 19.33 17.27
N THR A 464 14.22 19.74 17.46
CA THR A 464 15.01 19.37 18.65
C THR A 464 14.36 19.84 19.96
N ASN A 465 13.60 20.93 19.96
CA ASN A 465 12.97 21.51 21.14
C ASN A 465 11.60 20.89 21.51
N MET A 466 11.01 20.03 20.65
CA MET A 466 9.73 19.38 20.90
C MET A 466 9.88 18.18 21.84
N GLN A 467 8.97 18.01 22.77
CA GLN A 467 8.83 16.82 23.60
C GLN A 467 7.97 15.78 22.86
N VAL A 468 8.38 14.51 22.88
CA VAL A 468 7.74 13.46 22.09
C VAL A 468 7.29 12.30 22.98
N ILE A 469 6.06 11.86 22.79
CA ILE A 469 5.49 10.71 23.48
C ILE A 469 4.90 9.76 22.47
N PHE A 470 5.43 8.55 22.41
CA PHE A 470 4.88 7.47 21.60
C PHE A 470 4.06 6.52 22.46
N VAL A 471 2.88 6.18 21.97
CA VAL A 471 1.93 5.31 22.67
C VAL A 471 1.57 4.13 21.77
N GLY A 472 1.51 2.92 22.34
CA GLY A 472 1.12 1.75 21.55
C GLY A 472 1.07 0.46 22.36
N ASP A 473 0.79 -0.63 21.65
CA ASP A 473 0.75 -1.97 22.22
C ASP A 473 1.57 -2.92 21.34
N LYS A 474 2.73 -3.36 21.84
CA LYS A 474 3.68 -4.23 21.12
C LYS A 474 3.11 -5.61 20.77
N ASN A 475 2.02 -6.05 21.41
CA ASN A 475 1.42 -7.37 21.20
C ASN A 475 0.30 -7.35 20.14
N GLN A 476 -0.14 -6.16 19.68
CA GLN A 476 -1.06 -6.04 18.58
C GLN A 476 -0.37 -6.36 17.25
N LEU A 477 -1.16 -6.40 16.15
CA LEU A 477 -0.63 -6.57 14.82
C LEU A 477 0.39 -5.47 14.50
N PRO A 478 1.54 -5.81 13.91
CA PRO A 478 2.52 -4.83 13.47
C PRO A 478 2.01 -4.01 12.28
N SER A 479 2.82 -3.04 11.84
CA SER A 479 2.59 -2.26 10.63
C SER A 479 2.39 -3.16 9.40
N VAL A 480 1.65 -2.69 8.40
CA VAL A 480 1.53 -3.38 7.10
C VAL A 480 2.85 -3.28 6.33
N GLY A 481 3.50 -2.12 6.36
CA GLY A 481 4.83 -1.91 5.77
C GLY A 481 5.96 -2.52 6.59
N PRO A 482 7.21 -2.50 6.04
CA PRO A 482 8.38 -3.08 6.66
C PRO A 482 8.81 -2.39 7.96
N GLY A 483 9.45 -3.16 8.83
CA GLY A 483 9.95 -2.73 10.13
C GLY A 483 8.99 -3.01 11.29
N GLN A 484 9.49 -2.82 12.49
CA GLN A 484 8.77 -2.99 13.75
C GLN A 484 9.19 -1.90 14.76
N VAL A 485 9.09 -0.66 14.34
CA VAL A 485 9.68 0.51 15.01
C VAL A 485 9.36 0.57 16.50
N LEU A 486 8.09 0.44 16.91
CA LEU A 486 7.71 0.45 18.32
C LEU A 486 8.42 -0.67 19.11
N HIS A 487 8.50 -1.87 18.55
CA HIS A 487 9.14 -3.02 19.20
C HIS A 487 10.65 -2.77 19.39
N ASP A 488 11.31 -2.25 18.34
CA ASP A 488 12.74 -1.95 18.39
C ASP A 488 13.05 -0.84 19.39
N LEU A 489 12.25 0.24 19.40
CA LEU A 489 12.40 1.33 20.39
C LEU A 489 12.17 0.87 21.83
N LEU A 490 11.23 -0.04 22.06
CA LEU A 490 11.02 -0.62 23.39
C LEU A 490 12.20 -1.49 23.86
N ALA A 491 13.04 -1.97 22.95
CA ALA A 491 14.24 -2.74 23.27
C ALA A 491 15.48 -1.86 23.56
N ILE A 492 15.37 -0.51 23.48
CA ILE A 492 16.45 0.44 23.74
C ILE A 492 16.40 0.90 25.20
N ASP A 493 17.44 0.63 25.97
CA ASP A 493 17.49 1.01 27.40
C ASP A 493 17.61 2.52 27.61
N ALA A 494 18.22 3.24 26.68
CA ALA A 494 18.40 4.69 26.75
C ALA A 494 17.09 5.49 26.60
N ILE A 495 16.02 4.87 26.08
CA ILE A 495 14.71 5.51 25.90
C ILE A 495 13.86 5.24 27.14
N PRO A 496 13.46 6.27 27.88
CA PRO A 496 12.51 6.13 29.00
C PRO A 496 11.18 5.58 28.55
N LYS A 497 10.68 4.56 29.26
CA LYS A 497 9.47 3.83 28.88
C LYS A 497 8.72 3.32 30.11
N GLN A 498 7.41 3.21 30.00
CA GLN A 498 6.55 2.63 31.02
C GLN A 498 5.54 1.67 30.41
N GLU A 499 5.47 0.44 30.90
CA GLU A 499 4.42 -0.51 30.55
C GLU A 499 3.30 -0.45 31.61
N LEU A 500 2.07 -0.12 31.17
CA LEU A 500 0.89 -0.17 32.02
C LEU A 500 0.39 -1.61 32.10
N THR A 501 0.42 -2.17 33.30
CA THR A 501 0.02 -3.57 33.55
C THR A 501 -1.32 -3.67 34.31
N GLU A 502 -1.71 -2.63 35.04
CA GLU A 502 -2.97 -2.58 35.77
C GLU A 502 -4.16 -2.35 34.87
N ILE A 503 -5.25 -3.05 35.10
CA ILE A 503 -6.45 -3.03 34.27
C ILE A 503 -7.54 -2.21 34.94
N TYR A 504 -8.01 -1.15 34.25
CA TYR A 504 -9.03 -0.24 34.75
C TYR A 504 -10.36 -0.32 33.98
N ARG A 505 -10.36 -1.03 32.85
CA ARG A 505 -11.55 -1.14 32.00
C ARG A 505 -12.45 -2.26 32.47
N GLN A 506 -13.71 -1.93 32.70
CA GLN A 506 -14.80 -2.77 33.17
C GLN A 506 -14.64 -3.21 34.64
N GLY A 507 -15.67 -2.86 35.44
CA GLY A 507 -15.73 -3.24 36.84
C GLY A 507 -15.58 -4.74 37.08
N ASP A 508 -15.42 -5.15 38.31
CA ASP A 508 -15.23 -6.51 38.76
C ASP A 508 -16.08 -7.53 37.98
N GLY A 509 -15.43 -8.37 37.16
CA GLY A 509 -16.10 -9.51 36.50
C GLY A 509 -15.97 -9.66 34.98
N SER A 510 -15.20 -8.82 34.24
CA SER A 510 -14.98 -9.09 32.80
C SER A 510 -14.08 -10.32 32.56
N SER A 511 -14.50 -11.21 31.64
CA SER A 511 -13.71 -12.38 31.23
C SER A 511 -12.90 -12.15 29.96
N ILE A 512 -13.15 -11.06 29.23
CA ILE A 512 -12.51 -10.72 27.94
C ILE A 512 -11.03 -10.31 28.16
N ILE A 513 -10.78 -9.46 29.16
CA ILE A 513 -9.44 -8.95 29.43
C ILE A 513 -8.49 -10.03 29.96
N PRO A 514 -8.89 -10.87 30.96
CA PRO A 514 -8.08 -12.05 31.34
C PRO A 514 -7.78 -12.99 30.16
N LEU A 515 -8.74 -13.18 29.24
CA LEU A 515 -8.51 -13.92 28.02
C LEU A 515 -7.43 -13.27 27.13
N ALA A 516 -7.51 -11.96 26.91
CA ALA A 516 -6.51 -11.25 26.12
C ALA A 516 -5.11 -11.36 26.76
N HIS A 517 -5.00 -11.25 28.09
CA HIS A 517 -3.75 -11.45 28.83
C HIS A 517 -3.22 -12.88 28.71
N ALA A 518 -4.06 -13.89 28.78
CA ALA A 518 -3.66 -15.28 28.59
C ALA A 518 -3.14 -15.51 27.16
N ILE A 519 -3.84 -15.01 26.15
CA ILE A 519 -3.40 -15.08 24.75
C ILE A 519 -2.03 -14.40 24.57
N LYS A 520 -1.84 -13.19 25.11
CA LYS A 520 -0.55 -12.48 25.10
C LYS A 520 0.58 -13.36 25.62
N ASN A 521 0.32 -14.12 26.69
CA ASN A 521 1.29 -14.99 27.33
C ASN A 521 1.41 -16.39 26.72
N GLY A 522 0.80 -16.62 25.55
CA GLY A 522 0.87 -17.90 24.86
C GLY A 522 0.00 -19.00 25.49
N GLN A 523 -1.10 -18.66 26.13
CA GLN A 523 -1.96 -19.59 26.84
C GLN A 523 -3.45 -19.36 26.53
N LEU A 524 -4.24 -20.43 26.52
CA LEU A 524 -5.69 -20.35 26.58
C LEU A 524 -6.15 -20.77 27.99
N PRO A 525 -7.03 -20.01 28.65
CA PRO A 525 -7.59 -20.41 29.94
C PRO A 525 -8.35 -21.73 29.86
N ALA A 526 -8.37 -22.53 30.95
CA ALA A 526 -9.09 -23.77 30.99
C ALA A 526 -10.61 -23.63 30.75
N ASP A 527 -11.17 -22.48 31.07
CA ASP A 527 -12.56 -22.08 30.83
C ASP A 527 -12.81 -21.43 29.46
N PHE A 528 -11.85 -21.49 28.51
CA PHE A 528 -11.92 -20.81 27.23
C PHE A 528 -13.21 -21.10 26.45
N THR A 529 -13.65 -22.36 26.43
CA THR A 529 -14.87 -22.79 25.74
C THR A 529 -16.14 -22.65 26.57
N GLN A 530 -16.06 -22.16 27.80
CA GLN A 530 -17.22 -21.97 28.67
C GLN A 530 -17.85 -20.59 28.44
N ASN A 531 -19.18 -20.55 28.45
CA ASN A 531 -19.90 -19.28 28.33
C ASN A 531 -19.80 -18.50 29.64
N GLN A 532 -19.38 -17.25 29.53
CA GLN A 532 -19.29 -16.28 30.60
C GLN A 532 -20.33 -15.15 30.39
N LYS A 533 -20.41 -14.19 31.29
CA LYS A 533 -21.37 -13.10 31.19
C LYS A 533 -21.16 -12.24 29.93
N ASP A 534 -19.90 -11.99 29.56
CA ASP A 534 -19.45 -11.11 28.50
C ASP A 534 -18.72 -11.87 27.35
N ARG A 535 -18.63 -13.21 27.46
CA ARG A 535 -17.93 -14.05 26.49
C ARG A 535 -18.70 -15.36 26.26
N SER A 536 -18.84 -15.73 24.99
CA SER A 536 -19.46 -17.03 24.61
C SER A 536 -18.61 -17.73 23.57
N PHE A 537 -18.58 -19.07 23.60
CA PHE A 537 -17.90 -19.90 22.63
C PHE A 537 -18.87 -20.90 21.99
N PHE A 538 -18.85 -20.98 20.65
CA PHE A 538 -19.65 -21.92 19.87
C PHE A 538 -18.75 -22.77 18.98
N ALA A 539 -18.56 -24.04 19.34
CA ALA A 539 -17.78 -24.99 18.56
C ALA A 539 -18.53 -25.35 17.26
N CYS A 540 -17.90 -25.14 16.12
CA CYS A 540 -18.42 -25.47 14.80
C CYS A 540 -17.31 -25.59 13.76
N ASP A 541 -17.61 -26.27 12.64
CA ASP A 541 -16.76 -26.30 11.46
C ASP A 541 -17.01 -25.07 10.56
N ALA A 542 -16.16 -24.88 9.54
CA ALA A 542 -16.22 -23.73 8.64
C ALA A 542 -17.57 -23.54 7.96
N TYR A 543 -18.24 -24.63 7.55
CA TYR A 543 -19.52 -24.56 6.83
C TYR A 543 -20.69 -24.16 7.72
N LYS A 544 -20.57 -24.32 9.03
CA LYS A 544 -21.59 -23.94 10.02
C LYS A 544 -21.44 -22.52 10.54
N ILE A 545 -20.33 -21.83 10.24
CA ILE A 545 -20.08 -20.47 10.73
C ILE A 545 -21.14 -19.49 10.25
N GLU A 546 -21.40 -19.42 8.94
CA GLU A 546 -22.35 -18.46 8.37
C GLU A 546 -23.78 -18.65 8.98
N PRO A 547 -24.41 -19.84 8.97
CA PRO A 547 -25.73 -20.02 9.57
C PRO A 547 -25.76 -19.77 11.08
N LEU A 548 -24.67 -20.03 11.79
CA LEU A 548 -24.59 -19.78 13.22
C LEU A 548 -24.46 -18.27 13.53
N ILE A 549 -23.62 -17.54 12.79
CA ILE A 549 -23.55 -16.08 12.87
C ILE A 549 -24.91 -15.47 12.54
N ALA A 550 -25.60 -15.97 11.49
CA ALA A 550 -26.93 -15.48 11.13
C ALA A 550 -27.93 -15.62 12.30
N GLN A 551 -27.92 -16.75 13.03
CA GLN A 551 -28.80 -16.96 14.19
C GLN A 551 -28.42 -16.00 15.34
N ILE A 552 -27.14 -15.82 15.62
CA ILE A 552 -26.63 -14.93 16.68
C ILE A 552 -27.02 -13.48 16.36
N VAL A 553 -26.77 -13.03 15.13
CA VAL A 553 -27.07 -11.67 14.70
C VAL A 553 -28.58 -11.37 14.70
N LYS A 554 -29.42 -12.32 14.26
CA LYS A 554 -30.88 -12.18 14.34
C LYS A 554 -31.33 -11.98 15.79
N ARG A 555 -30.85 -12.82 16.72
CA ARG A 555 -31.18 -12.69 18.15
C ARG A 555 -30.65 -11.39 18.76
N ALA A 556 -29.49 -10.92 18.33
CA ALA A 556 -28.94 -9.63 18.77
C ALA A 556 -29.79 -8.47 18.24
N LYS A 557 -30.19 -8.50 16.96
CA LYS A 557 -31.13 -7.53 16.38
C LYS A 557 -32.46 -7.49 17.15
N ASP A 558 -33.03 -8.65 17.51
CA ASP A 558 -34.26 -8.75 18.29
C ASP A 558 -34.12 -8.15 19.70
N LYS A 559 -32.89 -8.10 20.23
CA LYS A 559 -32.54 -7.43 21.50
C LYS A 559 -32.20 -5.94 21.35
N GLY A 560 -32.29 -5.37 20.14
CA GLY A 560 -32.10 -3.95 19.88
C GLY A 560 -30.68 -3.56 19.45
N TYR A 561 -29.77 -4.52 19.23
CA TYR A 561 -28.44 -4.20 18.66
C TYR A 561 -28.56 -3.75 17.21
N THR A 562 -27.85 -2.69 16.89
CA THR A 562 -27.77 -2.10 15.54
C THR A 562 -26.57 -2.65 14.76
N PRO A 563 -26.49 -2.43 13.44
CA PRO A 563 -25.29 -2.77 12.67
C PRO A 563 -24.00 -2.09 13.18
N GLN A 564 -24.13 -0.93 13.80
CA GLN A 564 -23.02 -0.16 14.36
C GLN A 564 -22.44 -0.79 15.62
N ASP A 565 -23.31 -1.48 16.41
CA ASP A 565 -22.93 -2.11 17.67
C ASP A 565 -22.20 -3.43 17.46
N ILE A 566 -22.47 -4.12 16.34
CA ILE A 566 -21.94 -5.46 16.03
C ILE A 566 -20.89 -5.38 14.93
N GLN A 567 -19.75 -6.03 15.18
CA GLN A 567 -18.72 -6.23 14.16
C GLN A 567 -18.32 -7.71 14.07
N VAL A 568 -18.46 -8.29 12.88
CA VAL A 568 -17.83 -9.57 12.59
C VAL A 568 -16.40 -9.31 12.11
N LEU A 569 -15.41 -10.00 12.70
CA LEU A 569 -14.02 -9.90 12.35
C LEU A 569 -13.54 -11.23 11.78
N ALA A 570 -13.18 -11.28 10.52
CA ALA A 570 -12.68 -12.50 9.88
C ALA A 570 -11.28 -12.27 9.29
N PRO A 571 -10.41 -13.30 9.29
CA PRO A 571 -9.04 -13.13 8.79
C PRO A 571 -8.92 -13.16 7.27
N MET A 572 -9.93 -13.67 6.53
CA MET A 572 -9.86 -13.87 5.08
C MET A 572 -11.10 -13.33 4.36
N TYR A 573 -10.93 -12.91 3.10
CA TYR A 573 -12.00 -12.39 2.27
C TYR A 573 -12.87 -13.49 1.67
N ARG A 574 -12.27 -14.57 1.15
CA ARG A 574 -12.93 -15.65 0.41
C ARG A 574 -13.12 -16.90 1.27
N GLY A 575 -14.03 -17.78 0.85
CA GLY A 575 -14.35 -19.04 1.53
C GLY A 575 -15.71 -19.03 2.24
N ALA A 576 -16.15 -20.17 2.77
CA ALA A 576 -17.47 -20.36 3.41
C ALA A 576 -17.69 -19.45 4.63
N ALA A 577 -16.62 -19.06 5.32
CA ALA A 577 -16.64 -18.14 6.46
C ALA A 577 -15.87 -16.85 6.14
N GLY A 578 -15.76 -16.47 4.85
CA GLY A 578 -15.05 -15.29 4.38
C GLY A 578 -15.87 -14.00 4.52
N ILE A 579 -15.17 -12.88 4.52
CA ILE A 579 -15.72 -11.53 4.70
C ILE A 579 -16.84 -11.26 3.68
N ASP A 580 -16.64 -11.65 2.41
CA ASP A 580 -17.60 -11.36 1.33
C ASP A 580 -18.95 -12.07 1.55
N ALA A 581 -18.93 -13.36 1.90
CA ALA A 581 -20.13 -14.15 2.19
C ALA A 581 -20.83 -13.61 3.45
N LEU A 582 -20.06 -13.31 4.52
CA LEU A 582 -20.60 -12.80 5.77
C LEU A 582 -21.22 -11.40 5.62
N ASN A 583 -20.64 -10.54 4.79
CA ASN A 583 -21.24 -9.23 4.49
C ASN A 583 -22.58 -9.36 3.79
N LYS A 584 -22.71 -10.22 2.78
CA LYS A 584 -23.99 -10.48 2.08
C LYS A 584 -25.05 -11.02 3.03
N MET A 585 -24.70 -12.01 3.84
CA MET A 585 -25.61 -12.59 4.82
C MET A 585 -26.09 -11.56 5.86
N MET A 586 -25.16 -10.75 6.39
CA MET A 586 -25.52 -9.73 7.39
C MET A 586 -26.34 -8.58 6.80
N GLN A 587 -26.05 -8.18 5.56
CA GLN A 587 -26.87 -7.20 4.82
C GLN A 587 -28.33 -7.66 4.75
N GLU A 588 -28.59 -8.93 4.39
CA GLU A 588 -29.95 -9.48 4.33
C GLU A 588 -30.64 -9.52 5.70
N ILE A 589 -29.90 -9.65 6.79
CA ILE A 589 -30.48 -9.63 8.13
C ILE A 589 -30.79 -8.19 8.60
N PHE A 590 -29.85 -7.28 8.46
CA PHE A 590 -29.98 -5.91 8.98
C PHE A 590 -30.73 -4.99 8.03
N ASN A 591 -30.48 -5.13 6.74
CA ASN A 591 -30.99 -4.26 5.69
C ASN A 591 -31.60 -5.04 4.52
N PRO A 592 -32.61 -5.93 4.76
CA PRO A 592 -33.28 -6.63 3.68
C PRO A 592 -33.95 -5.66 2.72
N ASN A 593 -34.00 -6.01 1.43
CA ASN A 593 -34.79 -5.26 0.45
C ASN A 593 -36.14 -5.96 0.24
N ASP A 594 -37.21 -5.32 0.65
CA ASP A 594 -38.60 -5.75 0.44
C ASP A 594 -39.18 -5.24 -0.89
N GLY A 595 -38.35 -4.71 -1.79
CA GLY A 595 -38.73 -4.10 -3.05
C GLY A 595 -39.01 -2.60 -2.97
N THR A 596 -38.91 -1.99 -1.80
CA THR A 596 -39.13 -0.54 -1.60
C THR A 596 -37.83 0.28 -1.57
N LYS A 597 -36.70 -0.35 -1.24
CA LYS A 597 -35.41 0.31 -1.14
C LYS A 597 -34.73 0.44 -2.50
N LYS A 598 -34.16 1.60 -2.76
CA LYS A 598 -33.26 1.77 -3.89
C LYS A 598 -31.98 0.97 -3.64
N GLU A 599 -31.55 0.23 -4.65
CA GLU A 599 -30.28 -0.51 -4.65
C GLU A 599 -29.56 -0.34 -5.97
N VAL A 600 -28.26 -0.45 -5.95
CA VAL A 600 -27.38 -0.40 -7.11
C VAL A 600 -26.31 -1.48 -7.00
N THR A 601 -25.90 -2.02 -8.13
CA THR A 601 -24.87 -3.06 -8.19
C THR A 601 -23.58 -2.49 -8.76
N PHE A 602 -22.49 -2.79 -8.08
CA PHE A 602 -21.14 -2.48 -8.55
C PHE A 602 -20.25 -3.71 -8.37
N ASN A 603 -19.73 -4.22 -9.47
CA ASN A 603 -19.09 -5.53 -9.51
C ASN A 603 -20.05 -6.60 -8.92
N ASP A 604 -19.59 -7.39 -7.96
CA ASP A 604 -20.39 -8.45 -7.31
C ASP A 604 -21.09 -7.98 -6.01
N THR A 605 -21.05 -6.68 -5.72
CA THR A 605 -21.61 -6.10 -4.49
C THR A 605 -22.86 -5.28 -4.80
N VAL A 606 -23.93 -5.55 -4.05
CA VAL A 606 -25.16 -4.75 -4.07
C VAL A 606 -25.13 -3.77 -2.91
N TYR A 607 -25.30 -2.50 -3.18
CA TYR A 607 -25.42 -1.42 -2.20
C TYR A 607 -26.85 -0.93 -2.07
N ARG A 608 -27.33 -0.76 -0.85
CA ARG A 608 -28.70 -0.33 -0.50
C ARG A 608 -28.67 0.87 0.44
N ILE A 609 -29.67 1.73 0.36
CA ILE A 609 -29.84 2.77 1.39
C ILE A 609 -29.97 2.09 2.77
N GLY A 610 -29.17 2.56 3.73
CA GLY A 610 -29.06 2.02 5.08
C GLY A 610 -27.90 1.04 5.30
N ASP A 611 -27.13 0.68 4.24
CA ASP A 611 -25.99 -0.20 4.39
C ASP A 611 -24.85 0.44 5.18
N LYS A 612 -24.21 -0.39 6.01
CA LYS A 612 -22.97 -0.06 6.71
C LYS A 612 -21.79 -0.29 5.76
N VAL A 613 -20.98 0.74 5.56
CA VAL A 613 -19.84 0.72 4.64
C VAL A 613 -18.55 1.16 5.32
N LEU A 614 -17.42 0.82 4.71
CA LEU A 614 -16.06 1.15 5.12
C LEU A 614 -15.37 1.91 3.99
N GLN A 615 -14.71 3.02 4.33
CA GLN A 615 -13.80 3.72 3.46
C GLN A 615 -12.49 2.95 3.33
N LEU A 616 -12.00 2.78 2.11
CA LEU A 616 -10.79 1.99 1.80
C LEU A 616 -9.53 2.84 1.55
N VAL A 617 -9.73 4.10 1.18
CA VAL A 617 -8.64 5.06 0.84
C VAL A 617 -8.82 6.36 1.58
N ASN A 618 -7.74 7.13 1.74
CA ASN A 618 -7.83 8.46 2.33
C ASN A 618 -8.46 9.45 1.33
N SER A 619 -9.39 10.28 1.79
CA SER A 619 -10.00 11.41 1.07
C SER A 619 -9.92 12.64 1.96
N PRO A 620 -8.76 13.32 2.02
CA PRO A 620 -8.55 14.46 2.92
C PRO A 620 -9.48 15.64 2.62
N GLU A 621 -9.87 15.82 1.36
CA GLU A 621 -10.77 16.87 0.89
C GLU A 621 -12.15 16.72 1.52
N ASP A 622 -12.65 15.48 1.64
CA ASP A 622 -13.91 15.14 2.26
C ASP A 622 -13.80 14.95 3.79
N ASN A 623 -12.58 15.02 4.32
CA ASN A 623 -12.25 14.71 5.71
C ASN A 623 -12.70 13.28 6.12
N VAL A 624 -12.52 12.30 5.22
CA VAL A 624 -12.81 10.88 5.42
C VAL A 624 -11.55 10.06 5.14
N PHE A 625 -11.27 9.09 6.00
CA PHE A 625 -10.00 8.35 5.97
C PHE A 625 -10.20 6.84 5.83
N ASN A 626 -9.16 6.15 5.38
CA ASN A 626 -9.14 4.70 5.32
C ASN A 626 -9.44 4.10 6.71
N GLY A 627 -10.46 3.25 6.77
CA GLY A 627 -10.96 2.65 8.01
C GLY A 627 -12.20 3.33 8.58
N ASP A 628 -12.60 4.51 8.09
CA ASP A 628 -13.83 5.16 8.55
C ASP A 628 -15.05 4.35 8.11
N MET A 629 -16.01 4.21 9.02
CA MET A 629 -17.28 3.54 8.75
C MET A 629 -18.39 4.57 8.56
N GLY A 630 -19.20 4.36 7.53
CA GLY A 630 -20.34 5.21 7.22
C GLY A 630 -21.60 4.39 6.96
N GLN A 631 -22.67 5.10 6.70
CA GLN A 631 -23.96 4.53 6.32
C GLN A 631 -24.43 5.17 5.01
N ILE A 632 -24.88 4.36 4.06
CA ILE A 632 -25.49 4.88 2.83
C ILE A 632 -26.83 5.52 3.18
N VAL A 633 -26.93 6.82 2.99
CA VAL A 633 -28.14 7.62 3.27
C VAL A 633 -28.91 7.98 2.00
N GLY A 634 -28.28 7.95 0.84
CA GLY A 634 -28.90 8.29 -0.43
C GLY A 634 -28.34 7.49 -1.62
N ILE A 635 -29.20 7.26 -2.61
CA ILE A 635 -28.83 6.71 -3.93
C ILE A 635 -29.53 7.56 -4.99
N THR A 636 -28.73 8.23 -5.82
CA THR A 636 -29.19 9.01 -6.97
C THR A 636 -28.83 8.27 -8.25
N LEU A 637 -29.82 7.91 -9.04
CA LEU A 637 -29.56 7.23 -10.30
C LEU A 637 -29.19 8.25 -11.39
N ALA A 638 -28.43 7.84 -12.40
CA ALA A 638 -27.95 8.66 -13.51
C ALA A 638 -29.04 9.52 -14.21
N LYS A 639 -30.30 9.06 -14.20
CA LYS A 639 -31.44 9.82 -14.73
C LYS A 639 -31.86 11.01 -13.86
N GLN A 640 -31.43 11.04 -12.60
CA GLN A 640 -31.82 12.02 -11.58
C GLN A 640 -30.61 12.89 -11.14
N SER A 641 -29.38 12.46 -11.45
CA SER A 641 -28.15 13.20 -11.17
C SER A 641 -27.91 14.28 -12.24
N GLU A 642 -27.35 15.40 -11.83
CA GLU A 642 -26.93 16.49 -12.74
C GLU A 642 -25.83 16.02 -13.68
N ASP A 643 -24.90 15.20 -13.17
CA ASP A 643 -23.76 14.65 -13.92
C ASP A 643 -24.11 13.40 -14.74
N LYS A 644 -25.40 12.96 -14.75
CA LYS A 644 -25.87 11.76 -15.44
C LYS A 644 -25.13 10.48 -15.10
N VAL A 645 -24.58 10.38 -13.88
CA VAL A 645 -23.94 9.19 -13.31
C VAL A 645 -24.66 8.74 -12.04
N ASP A 646 -24.58 7.44 -11.72
CA ASP A 646 -25.12 6.95 -10.46
C ASP A 646 -24.26 7.45 -9.29
N GLU A 647 -24.89 7.88 -8.20
CA GLU A 647 -24.22 8.43 -7.02
C GLU A 647 -24.69 7.72 -5.75
N LEU A 648 -23.75 7.52 -4.81
CA LEU A 648 -24.00 7.09 -3.46
C LEU A 648 -23.69 8.22 -2.49
N VAL A 649 -24.65 8.55 -1.63
CA VAL A 649 -24.44 9.50 -0.55
C VAL A 649 -24.23 8.73 0.74
N ILE A 650 -23.09 8.97 1.39
CA ILE A 650 -22.67 8.22 2.58
C ILE A 650 -22.45 9.20 3.73
N GLN A 651 -23.11 8.94 4.84
CA GLN A 651 -22.92 9.66 6.09
C GLN A 651 -21.79 9.01 6.88
N PHE A 652 -20.70 9.73 7.08
CA PHE A 652 -19.60 9.39 7.98
C PHE A 652 -19.66 10.33 9.18
N ASP A 653 -20.02 9.83 10.35
CA ASP A 653 -20.14 10.63 11.58
C ASP A 653 -20.70 12.05 11.36
N ALA A 654 -19.82 13.05 11.18
CA ALA A 654 -20.20 14.46 10.97
C ALA A 654 -20.28 14.88 9.49
N ASN A 655 -19.72 14.08 8.56
CA ASN A 655 -19.59 14.47 7.17
C ASN A 655 -20.49 13.61 6.28
N GLU A 656 -21.18 14.25 5.34
CA GLU A 656 -21.91 13.58 4.26
C GLU A 656 -21.09 13.72 2.99
N VAL A 657 -20.78 12.61 2.33
CA VAL A 657 -19.92 12.56 1.13
C VAL A 657 -20.66 11.86 0.00
N THR A 658 -20.62 12.45 -1.18
CA THR A 658 -21.21 11.90 -2.40
C THR A 658 -20.13 11.22 -3.23
N TYR A 659 -20.33 9.94 -3.52
CA TYR A 659 -19.44 9.13 -4.36
C TYR A 659 -20.08 8.89 -5.71
N LYS A 660 -19.44 9.35 -6.77
CA LYS A 660 -19.82 8.99 -8.15
C LYS A 660 -19.47 7.53 -8.44
N ARG A 661 -20.11 6.92 -9.42
CA ARG A 661 -19.97 5.48 -9.72
C ARG A 661 -18.52 5.03 -9.93
N ASN A 662 -17.66 5.86 -10.48
CA ASN A 662 -16.23 5.58 -10.69
C ASN A 662 -15.42 5.57 -9.38
N GLU A 663 -15.98 6.09 -8.30
CA GLU A 663 -15.35 6.16 -6.98
C GLU A 663 -15.81 5.06 -6.03
N TRP A 664 -16.75 4.21 -6.45
CA TRP A 664 -17.30 3.15 -5.58
C TRP A 664 -16.28 2.05 -5.22
N ASN A 665 -15.14 2.01 -5.92
CA ASN A 665 -13.99 1.21 -5.51
C ASN A 665 -13.31 1.70 -4.23
N LYS A 666 -13.60 2.94 -3.80
CA LYS A 666 -13.09 3.50 -2.55
C LYS A 666 -13.84 3.01 -1.31
N ILE A 667 -14.95 2.30 -1.49
CA ILE A 667 -15.83 1.84 -0.39
C ILE A 667 -16.13 0.34 -0.51
N THR A 668 -16.52 -0.28 0.62
CA THR A 668 -17.01 -1.66 0.66
C THR A 668 -18.03 -1.84 1.79
N LEU A 669 -18.84 -2.91 1.75
CA LEU A 669 -19.70 -3.28 2.88
C LEU A 669 -18.86 -3.59 4.13
N SER A 670 -19.35 -3.24 5.31
CA SER A 670 -18.62 -3.29 6.56
C SER A 670 -19.36 -3.95 7.73
N TYR A 671 -20.31 -4.82 7.48
CA TYR A 671 -20.89 -5.65 8.54
C TYR A 671 -19.88 -6.67 9.05
N CYS A 672 -19.01 -7.16 8.15
CA CYS A 672 -17.84 -7.96 8.42
C CYS A 672 -16.61 -7.28 7.79
N CYS A 673 -15.50 -7.19 8.51
CA CYS A 673 -14.23 -6.69 7.99
C CYS A 673 -13.04 -7.54 8.45
N SER A 674 -11.86 -7.32 7.84
CA SER A 674 -10.65 -8.00 8.29
C SER A 674 -10.19 -7.46 9.65
N ILE A 675 -9.51 -8.32 10.41
CA ILE A 675 -8.95 -7.94 11.71
C ILE A 675 -7.98 -6.77 11.56
N HIS A 676 -7.20 -6.71 10.45
CA HIS A 676 -6.31 -5.59 10.15
C HIS A 676 -7.07 -4.27 10.01
N LYS A 677 -8.23 -4.28 9.33
CA LYS A 677 -9.06 -3.08 9.14
C LYS A 677 -9.80 -2.65 10.42
N SER A 678 -9.82 -3.47 11.46
CA SER A 678 -10.42 -3.14 12.75
C SER A 678 -9.43 -2.48 13.73
N GLN A 679 -8.14 -2.37 13.39
CA GLN A 679 -7.15 -1.70 14.22
C GLN A 679 -7.54 -0.24 14.49
N GLY A 680 -7.30 0.26 15.70
CA GLY A 680 -7.75 1.58 16.15
C GLY A 680 -9.25 1.69 16.45
N SER A 681 -10.05 0.65 16.16
CA SER A 681 -11.50 0.60 16.39
C SER A 681 -11.87 -0.28 17.58
N GLU A 682 -13.02 -0.01 18.20
CA GLU A 682 -13.62 -0.85 19.23
C GLU A 682 -15.13 -0.94 19.02
N PHE A 683 -15.73 -2.10 19.33
CA PHE A 683 -17.13 -2.38 19.08
C PHE A 683 -17.80 -2.91 20.36
N GLN A 684 -19.07 -2.65 20.55
CA GLN A 684 -19.81 -3.18 21.70
C GLN A 684 -19.84 -4.70 21.69
N MET A 685 -20.14 -5.30 20.52
CA MET A 685 -20.12 -6.75 20.30
C MET A 685 -19.17 -7.11 19.15
N VAL A 686 -18.24 -8.02 19.41
CA VAL A 686 -17.37 -8.63 18.40
C VAL A 686 -17.72 -10.10 18.23
N ILE A 687 -17.86 -10.53 17.00
CA ILE A 687 -18.07 -11.93 16.60
C ILE A 687 -16.83 -12.37 15.82
N LEU A 688 -16.11 -13.39 16.32
CA LEU A 688 -14.82 -13.81 15.78
C LEU A 688 -14.86 -15.29 15.40
N PRO A 689 -15.01 -15.62 14.11
CA PRO A 689 -14.86 -16.99 13.61
C PRO A 689 -13.38 -17.34 13.37
N MET A 690 -12.92 -18.51 13.89
CA MET A 690 -11.58 -19.04 13.64
C MET A 690 -11.65 -20.52 13.29
N VAL A 691 -11.09 -20.89 12.14
CA VAL A 691 -11.08 -22.27 11.62
C VAL A 691 -9.70 -22.59 11.04
N HIS A 692 -9.35 -23.88 10.95
CA HIS A 692 -8.08 -24.33 10.38
C HIS A 692 -7.87 -23.96 8.92
N GLN A 693 -8.93 -23.74 8.14
CA GLN A 693 -8.82 -23.22 6.78
C GLN A 693 -8.05 -21.90 6.69
N TYR A 694 -7.98 -21.15 7.79
CA TYR A 694 -7.21 -19.89 7.88
C TYR A 694 -5.76 -20.09 8.31
N GLN A 695 -5.18 -21.28 8.17
CA GLN A 695 -3.92 -21.72 8.76
C GLN A 695 -2.78 -20.67 8.66
N ARG A 696 -2.64 -20.01 7.50
CA ARG A 696 -1.62 -18.98 7.28
C ARG A 696 -1.81 -17.72 8.14
N MET A 697 -3.04 -17.49 8.60
CA MET A 697 -3.43 -16.31 9.38
C MET A 697 -3.56 -16.62 10.88
N LEU A 698 -3.40 -17.89 11.29
CA LEU A 698 -3.52 -18.28 12.69
C LEU A 698 -2.27 -17.90 13.48
N GLN A 699 -2.23 -16.63 13.92
CA GLN A 699 -1.12 -16.05 14.68
C GLN A 699 -1.63 -15.39 15.97
N ARG A 700 -0.77 -15.39 17.01
CA ARG A 700 -1.09 -14.89 18.35
C ARG A 700 -1.50 -13.42 18.34
N ASN A 701 -0.75 -12.55 17.65
CA ASN A 701 -1.04 -11.12 17.57
C ASN A 701 -2.34 -10.82 16.82
N LEU A 702 -2.70 -11.64 15.83
CA LEU A 702 -3.98 -11.51 15.11
C LEU A 702 -5.16 -11.79 16.06
N LEU A 703 -5.11 -12.91 16.77
CA LEU A 703 -6.13 -13.29 17.76
C LEU A 703 -6.21 -12.26 18.91
N TYR A 704 -5.07 -11.84 19.43
CA TYR A 704 -4.99 -10.82 20.47
C TYR A 704 -5.63 -9.50 20.01
N THR A 705 -5.27 -9.04 18.80
CA THR A 705 -5.85 -7.81 18.23
C THR A 705 -7.36 -7.92 18.09
N ALA A 706 -7.88 -9.05 17.58
CA ALA A 706 -9.32 -9.26 17.38
C ALA A 706 -10.09 -9.26 18.71
N VAL A 707 -9.61 -10.00 19.70
CA VAL A 707 -10.24 -10.08 21.04
C VAL A 707 -10.27 -8.71 21.71
N THR A 708 -9.22 -7.93 21.54
CA THR A 708 -9.09 -6.58 22.13
C THR A 708 -9.97 -5.52 21.50
N ARG A 709 -10.66 -5.83 20.39
CA ARG A 709 -11.65 -4.92 19.76
C ARG A 709 -13.00 -4.92 20.46
N SER A 710 -13.27 -5.91 21.33
CA SER A 710 -14.54 -6.02 22.03
C SER A 710 -14.60 -5.12 23.27
N LYS A 711 -15.70 -4.40 23.43
CA LYS A 711 -15.98 -3.58 24.61
C LYS A 711 -16.80 -4.35 25.63
N GLU A 712 -17.92 -4.95 25.25
CA GLU A 712 -18.92 -5.50 26.15
C GLU A 712 -19.16 -6.99 25.95
N MET A 713 -19.19 -7.46 24.70
CA MET A 713 -19.54 -8.83 24.35
C MET A 713 -18.61 -9.41 23.31
N LEU A 714 -18.00 -10.54 23.62
CA LEU A 714 -17.15 -11.31 22.70
C LEU A 714 -17.79 -12.66 22.39
N ILE A 715 -18.04 -12.92 21.14
CA ILE A 715 -18.58 -14.21 20.67
C ILE A 715 -17.52 -14.89 19.80
N LEU A 716 -17.02 -16.00 20.27
CA LEU A 716 -16.02 -16.82 19.61
C LEU A 716 -16.73 -18.00 18.93
N LEU A 717 -16.38 -18.27 17.67
CA LEU A 717 -16.95 -19.37 16.89
C LEU A 717 -15.85 -20.17 16.20
N GLY A 718 -16.11 -21.44 15.94
CA GLY A 718 -15.24 -22.28 15.12
C GLY A 718 -14.57 -23.39 15.89
N GLU A 719 -13.34 -23.69 15.50
CA GLU A 719 -12.59 -24.85 15.99
C GLU A 719 -11.71 -24.47 17.16
N PRO A 720 -11.87 -25.08 18.36
CA PRO A 720 -11.03 -24.78 19.54
C PRO A 720 -9.53 -24.90 19.24
N GLN A 721 -9.16 -25.88 18.41
CA GLN A 721 -7.78 -26.11 18.01
C GLN A 721 -7.22 -24.99 17.13
N ALA A 722 -8.04 -24.31 16.32
CA ALA A 722 -7.59 -23.16 15.56
C ALA A 722 -7.17 -22.01 16.48
N TYR A 723 -7.89 -21.77 17.58
CA TYR A 723 -7.50 -20.82 18.62
C TYR A 723 -6.21 -21.24 19.34
N GLN A 724 -6.07 -22.54 19.66
CA GLN A 724 -4.82 -23.04 20.24
C GLN A 724 -3.63 -22.88 19.29
N THR A 725 -3.85 -23.11 17.99
CA THR A 725 -2.83 -22.86 16.97
C THR A 725 -2.44 -21.38 16.93
N CYS A 726 -3.40 -20.45 16.96
CA CYS A 726 -3.11 -19.02 17.05
C CYS A 726 -2.22 -18.69 18.25
N VAL A 727 -2.56 -19.19 19.43
CA VAL A 727 -1.85 -18.89 20.66
C VAL A 727 -0.42 -19.47 20.66
N ASN A 728 -0.24 -20.64 20.07
CA ASN A 728 1.07 -21.31 19.97
C ASN A 728 1.95 -20.69 18.88
N HIS A 729 1.36 -20.09 17.84
CA HIS A 729 2.08 -19.43 16.77
C HIS A 729 2.40 -17.99 17.17
N GLU A 730 3.61 -17.79 17.64
CA GLU A 730 4.16 -16.45 17.79
C GLU A 730 4.44 -15.88 16.41
N SER A 731 4.06 -14.62 16.19
CA SER A 731 4.42 -13.94 14.96
C SER A 731 5.92 -13.92 14.81
N ALA A 732 6.43 -14.27 13.63
CA ALA A 732 7.85 -14.18 13.36
C ALA A 732 8.35 -12.76 13.68
N THR A 733 9.43 -12.69 14.48
CA THR A 733 10.12 -11.42 14.71
C THR A 733 10.65 -10.92 13.38
N ARG A 734 10.33 -9.69 13.03
CA ARG A 734 10.82 -9.09 11.79
C ARG A 734 12.32 -8.87 11.88
N LEU A 735 13.02 -9.10 10.78
CA LEU A 735 14.44 -8.80 10.66
C LEU A 735 14.61 -7.30 10.45
N THR A 736 15.16 -6.62 11.44
CA THR A 736 15.43 -5.16 11.47
C THR A 736 16.78 -4.90 12.08
N THR A 737 17.43 -3.78 11.75
CA THR A 737 18.71 -3.35 12.36
C THR A 737 18.58 -2.01 13.09
N LEU A 738 17.37 -1.51 13.26
CA LEU A 738 17.14 -0.22 13.92
C LEU A 738 17.68 -0.18 15.36
N LYS A 739 17.50 -1.27 16.12
CA LYS A 739 18.00 -1.38 17.48
C LYS A 739 19.52 -1.29 17.56
N GLU A 740 20.23 -1.98 16.67
CA GLU A 740 21.69 -2.01 16.56
C GLU A 740 22.22 -0.63 16.20
N ARG A 741 21.57 0.07 15.29
CA ARG A 741 21.90 1.42 14.85
C ARG A 741 21.77 2.44 16.00
N ILE A 742 20.67 2.41 16.74
CA ILE A 742 20.44 3.34 17.86
C ILE A 742 21.41 3.07 19.02
N ASN A 743 21.72 1.81 19.30
CA ASN A 743 22.69 1.46 20.35
C ASN A 743 24.14 1.77 19.94
N GLY A 744 24.41 2.20 18.70
CA GLY A 744 25.73 2.52 18.19
C GLY A 744 26.65 1.30 18.06
N THR A 745 26.10 0.08 18.03
CA THR A 745 26.84 -1.16 17.74
C THR A 745 27.24 -1.20 16.27
N GLU A 746 26.43 -0.63 15.41
CA GLU A 746 26.76 -0.34 14.03
C GLU A 746 27.04 1.16 13.88
N LYS A 747 28.19 1.52 13.28
CA LYS A 747 28.59 2.91 13.02
C LYS A 747 28.62 3.16 11.53
N MET A 748 27.98 4.21 11.13
CA MET A 748 28.01 4.65 9.74
C MET A 748 29.44 5.01 9.31
N THR A 749 29.92 4.40 8.24
CA THR A 749 31.20 4.76 7.62
C THR A 749 31.10 6.16 7.01
N PRO A 750 32.24 6.87 6.77
CA PRO A 750 32.22 8.15 6.09
C PRO A 750 31.53 8.11 4.71
N LEU A 751 31.66 7.00 3.98
CA LEU A 751 31.03 6.79 2.68
C LEU A 751 29.51 6.67 2.81
N GLN A 752 29.03 5.92 3.81
CA GLN A 752 27.61 5.79 4.09
C GLN A 752 26.97 7.12 4.51
N ARG A 753 27.69 7.93 5.30
CA ARG A 753 27.23 9.31 5.64
C ARG A 753 27.12 10.19 4.40
N ALA A 754 28.08 10.11 3.50
CA ALA A 754 28.04 10.86 2.25
C ALA A 754 26.85 10.41 1.38
N LYS A 755 26.59 9.10 1.30
CA LYS A 755 25.42 8.56 0.59
C LYS A 755 24.09 8.96 1.25
N LEU A 756 24.02 8.98 2.59
CA LEU A 756 22.84 9.47 3.30
C LEU A 756 22.59 10.95 3.00
N ALA A 757 23.62 11.78 3.04
CA ALA A 757 23.50 13.20 2.70
C ALA A 757 23.04 13.40 1.25
N GLN A 758 23.58 12.64 0.30
CA GLN A 758 23.13 12.66 -1.10
C GLN A 758 21.68 12.19 -1.26
N PHE A 759 21.26 11.18 -0.51
CA PHE A 759 19.88 10.71 -0.51
C PHE A 759 18.93 11.76 0.07
N GLU A 760 19.34 12.46 1.12
CA GLU A 760 18.59 13.55 1.73
C GLU A 760 18.53 14.79 0.83
N GLU A 761 19.61 15.12 0.10
CA GLU A 761 19.66 16.22 -0.88
C GLU A 761 18.81 15.91 -2.13
N ALA A 762 18.79 14.66 -2.60
CA ALA A 762 17.95 14.24 -3.74
C ALA A 762 16.45 14.30 -3.43
N ASP A 763 16.08 14.21 -2.16
CA ASP A 763 14.71 14.34 -1.68
C ASP A 763 14.27 15.81 -1.43
N ASP A 764 15.17 16.80 -1.62
CA ASP A 764 14.85 18.23 -1.47
C ASP A 764 14.28 18.81 -2.78
N PRO A 765 12.98 19.15 -2.84
CA PRO A 765 12.35 19.72 -4.04
C PRO A 765 12.86 21.11 -4.41
N PHE A 766 13.70 21.76 -3.57
CA PHE A 766 14.35 23.03 -3.85
C PHE A 766 15.79 22.89 -4.34
N TYR A 767 16.30 21.65 -4.48
CA TYR A 767 17.61 21.40 -5.06
C TYR A 767 17.51 21.50 -6.58
N GLU A 768 17.67 22.70 -7.12
CA GLU A 768 17.91 22.91 -8.56
C GLU A 768 19.27 22.31 -8.91
N ASP A 769 19.27 21.27 -9.73
CA ASP A 769 20.49 20.69 -10.29
C ASP A 769 21.26 21.77 -11.06
N SER A 770 22.24 22.41 -10.39
CA SER A 770 23.15 23.40 -10.98
C SER A 770 24.04 22.80 -12.06
N SER A 771 23.90 21.52 -12.40
CA SER A 771 24.67 20.80 -13.42
C SER A 771 24.18 21.03 -14.86
N GLU A 772 22.95 21.52 -15.08
CA GLU A 772 22.48 21.82 -16.45
C GLU A 772 23.10 23.06 -17.11
N ASN A 773 23.78 23.91 -16.34
CA ASN A 773 24.40 25.13 -16.88
C ASN A 773 25.82 24.96 -17.40
N THR A 774 26.41 23.76 -17.42
CA THR A 774 27.78 23.50 -17.89
C THR A 774 27.89 22.73 -19.20
N LYS A 775 26.77 22.35 -19.85
CA LYS A 775 26.80 21.64 -21.16
C LYS A 775 26.75 22.54 -22.40
N GLY A 776 26.83 23.84 -22.25
CA GLY A 776 26.80 24.79 -23.36
C GLY A 776 28.06 25.57 -23.58
N LYS A 777 29.28 24.98 -23.65
CA LYS A 777 30.49 25.54 -24.31
C LYS A 777 31.67 24.58 -24.20
N MET A 778 31.78 23.66 -25.12
CA MET A 778 33.07 23.08 -25.48
C MET A 778 33.22 23.08 -26.99
N VAL A 779 33.73 24.17 -27.50
CA VAL A 779 34.38 24.24 -28.83
C VAL A 779 35.81 23.75 -28.66
N ALA A 780 36.19 22.85 -29.56
CA ALA A 780 37.47 22.19 -29.63
C ALA A 780 38.66 23.13 -29.70
N SER A 781 39.71 22.82 -28.94
CA SER A 781 41.08 23.14 -29.33
C SER A 781 42.05 22.04 -28.89
N LYS A 782 42.86 21.60 -29.84
CA LYS A 782 43.88 20.55 -29.81
C LYS A 782 45.08 20.88 -28.89
N PRO A 783 45.92 19.87 -28.57
CA PRO A 783 46.86 19.93 -27.46
C PRO A 783 48.22 20.57 -27.84
N LYS A 784 48.90 21.11 -26.86
CA LYS A 784 50.35 21.39 -26.92
C LYS A 784 51.05 20.84 -25.69
N GLU A 785 52.20 20.29 -25.99
CA GLU A 785 53.16 19.54 -25.23
C GLU A 785 53.76 20.20 -23.97
N ASN A 786 54.25 19.28 -23.11
CA ASN A 786 55.08 19.42 -21.90
C ASN A 786 56.25 20.43 -21.99
N PRO A 787 56.94 20.81 -20.87
CA PRO A 787 57.67 19.84 -20.08
C PRO A 787 57.87 20.12 -18.54
N SER A 788 58.10 18.99 -17.84
CA SER A 788 59.08 18.76 -16.74
C SER A 788 59.12 19.66 -15.51
N THR A 789 59.08 19.18 -14.30
CA THR A 789 59.97 18.46 -13.44
C THR A 789 59.61 18.62 -11.97
N GLU A 790 59.92 17.58 -11.18
CA GLU A 790 60.03 17.55 -9.73
C GLU A 790 58.72 17.60 -8.90
N ALA A 791 58.33 16.60 -8.09
CA ALA A 791 59.16 15.88 -7.12
C ALA A 791 58.49 14.56 -6.70
N ALA A 792 59.28 13.55 -6.65
CA ALA A 792 59.01 12.29 -5.97
C ALA A 792 58.83 12.48 -4.46
N ALA A 793 57.83 11.89 -3.90
CA ALA A 793 57.71 11.28 -2.58
C ALA A 793 56.25 11.30 -2.10
N ASN A 794 55.56 10.21 -2.34
CA ASN A 794 54.53 9.58 -1.48
C ASN A 794 53.64 8.61 -2.28
N GLN A 795 54.30 7.59 -2.81
CA GLN A 795 53.62 6.38 -3.25
C GLN A 795 54.10 5.25 -2.32
N GLN A 796 53.43 5.06 -1.21
CA GLN A 796 53.45 3.83 -0.43
C GLN A 796 52.45 3.97 0.77
N ALA A 797 51.16 3.99 0.50
CA ALA A 797 50.14 3.80 1.53
C ALA A 797 48.71 3.69 0.97
N THR A 798 48.52 3.16 -0.26
CA THR A 798 47.17 3.02 -0.80
C THR A 798 46.96 1.70 -1.59
N GLU A 799 47.70 0.66 -1.28
CA GLU A 799 47.46 -0.68 -1.85
C GLU A 799 47.28 -1.73 -0.75
N LYS A 800 46.40 -1.50 0.23
CA LYS A 800 46.01 -2.51 1.22
C LYS A 800 44.62 -2.33 1.76
N SER A 801 43.65 -1.88 0.98
CA SER A 801 42.26 -1.80 1.44
C SER A 801 41.20 -2.14 0.38
N LEU A 802 41.59 -2.87 -0.65
CA LEU A 802 40.65 -3.27 -1.72
C LEU A 802 40.38 -4.80 -1.80
N ASP A 803 40.79 -5.55 -0.77
CA ASP A 803 40.66 -6.99 -0.79
C ASP A 803 39.84 -7.58 0.40
N SER A 804 38.91 -6.80 0.97
CA SER A 804 38.06 -7.25 2.08
C SER A 804 36.55 -7.12 1.82
N GLY A 805 36.15 -6.93 0.57
CA GLY A 805 34.74 -6.65 0.22
C GLY A 805 34.02 -7.70 -0.61
N LEU A 806 34.62 -8.83 -0.94
CA LEU A 806 34.11 -9.67 -2.01
C LEU A 806 33.98 -11.16 -1.69
N ASP A 807 33.45 -11.48 -0.51
CA ASP A 807 33.03 -12.86 -0.26
C ASP A 807 31.58 -12.93 0.26
N LEU A 808 30.67 -12.49 -0.58
CA LEU A 808 29.23 -12.54 -0.30
C LEU A 808 28.74 -13.99 -0.13
N PHE A 809 29.45 -14.95 -0.70
CA PHE A 809 29.06 -16.36 -0.78
C PHE A 809 30.09 -17.34 -0.21
N ALA A 810 31.23 -16.88 0.31
CA ALA A 810 32.30 -17.75 0.82
C ALA A 810 31.97 -18.48 2.13
N PHE A 811 30.87 -18.17 2.79
CA PHE A 811 30.46 -18.81 4.05
C PHE A 811 29.54 -20.05 3.87
N ALA A 812 29.25 -20.46 2.65
CA ALA A 812 28.36 -21.61 2.38
C ALA A 812 29.05 -22.98 2.43
N GLU A 813 30.36 -23.08 2.64
CA GLU A 813 31.11 -24.35 2.62
C GLU A 813 31.71 -24.76 3.97
N THR A 814 31.18 -24.35 5.11
CA THR A 814 31.56 -24.96 6.38
C THR A 814 30.40 -25.81 6.90
N GLU A 815 30.45 -27.11 6.56
CA GLU A 815 29.72 -28.15 7.27
C GLU A 815 30.01 -28.06 8.79
N PRO A 816 29.00 -28.16 9.66
CA PRO A 816 29.27 -28.28 11.09
C PRO A 816 29.82 -29.68 11.38
N SER A 817 31.08 -29.75 11.75
CA SER A 817 31.70 -30.96 12.32
C SER A 817 30.92 -31.42 13.53
N ALA A 818 30.43 -32.65 13.43
CA ALA A 818 29.77 -33.37 14.50
C ALA A 818 30.74 -33.62 15.67
N SER A 819 30.41 -33.18 16.85
CA SER A 819 30.78 -33.84 18.08
C SER A 819 29.89 -33.35 19.22
N ASN A 820 28.90 -34.14 19.60
CA ASN A 820 28.74 -34.62 20.97
C ASN A 820 27.61 -35.66 21.06
N GLN A 821 28.08 -36.83 21.41
CA GLN A 821 27.30 -37.99 21.85
C GLN A 821 26.63 -37.70 23.18
N THR A 822 25.39 -38.11 23.36
CA THR A 822 24.89 -38.75 24.56
C THR A 822 23.60 -39.53 24.27
N GLU A 823 23.74 -40.82 24.30
CA GLU A 823 22.94 -41.88 24.93
C GLU A 823 21.40 -41.82 24.87
N MET A 824 20.85 -42.71 24.05
CA MET A 824 20.23 -44.03 24.39
C MET A 824 18.87 -44.00 25.13
N ALA A 825 17.86 -44.43 24.44
CA ALA A 825 16.91 -45.42 24.93
C ALA A 825 16.25 -46.18 23.77
N LYS A 826 16.46 -47.49 23.75
CA LYS A 826 15.88 -48.46 22.83
C LYS A 826 14.44 -48.81 23.22
N PRO A 827 13.60 -49.24 22.25
CA PRO A 827 12.28 -49.77 22.54
C PRO A 827 12.29 -51.29 22.64
N LEU A 828 11.37 -51.79 23.41
CA LEU A 828 11.07 -53.21 23.58
C LEU A 828 10.06 -53.75 22.55
N SER A 829 10.37 -54.93 22.12
CA SER A 829 9.73 -55.82 21.16
C SER A 829 8.46 -56.51 21.68
N GLY A 830 7.70 -57.07 20.77
CA GLY A 830 6.73 -58.17 20.97
C GLY A 830 5.66 -58.19 19.92
N ASP A 831 5.68 -58.98 19.09
CA ASP A 831 5.49 -60.37 18.66
C ASP A 831 4.17 -60.56 17.88
N LYS A 832 4.43 -61.12 16.66
CA LYS A 832 3.69 -62.13 15.88
C LYS A 832 2.19 -62.43 16.13
N VAL A 833 1.45 -62.55 14.99
CA VAL A 833 0.94 -63.87 14.50
C VAL A 833 0.43 -63.78 13.08
N LEU A 834 0.72 -64.81 12.32
CA LEU A 834 0.38 -65.21 10.95
C LEU A 834 -1.12 -65.43 10.70
N SER A 835 -1.62 -65.23 9.48
CA SER A 835 -2.25 -66.27 8.68
C SER A 835 -2.61 -65.87 7.27
N GLU A 836 -2.39 -66.79 6.40
CA GLU A 836 -2.46 -66.92 4.93
C GLU A 836 -3.80 -66.52 4.29
N GLY A 837 -3.70 -66.20 3.00
CA GLY A 837 -4.84 -66.35 2.06
C GLY A 837 -4.72 -65.51 0.79
N THR A 838 -3.97 -66.03 -0.17
CA THR A 838 -4.10 -65.94 -1.65
C THR A 838 -5.24 -65.10 -2.23
N THR A 839 -4.94 -64.15 -3.15
CA THR A 839 -5.10 -64.22 -4.63
C THR A 839 -4.75 -62.86 -5.23
N GLY A 840 -4.10 -62.88 -6.38
CA GLY A 840 -3.45 -61.75 -7.00
C GLY A 840 -4.37 -60.66 -7.53
N GLU A 841 -3.89 -59.49 -7.35
CA GLU A 841 -4.10 -58.31 -8.18
C GLU A 841 -2.83 -57.46 -8.03
N GLU A 842 -2.32 -57.01 -9.16
CA GLU A 842 -1.12 -56.19 -9.23
C GLU A 842 -1.23 -54.96 -8.33
N ALA A 843 -0.53 -54.94 -7.22
CA ALA A 843 -0.37 -53.78 -6.36
C ALA A 843 0.55 -52.77 -7.07
N LEU A 844 -0.06 -51.71 -7.59
CA LEU A 844 0.65 -50.46 -7.89
C LEU A 844 1.32 -49.98 -6.60
N ILE A 845 2.64 -50.01 -6.58
CA ILE A 845 3.45 -49.41 -5.51
C ILE A 845 3.17 -47.92 -5.52
N GLU A 846 2.48 -47.43 -4.52
CA GLU A 846 2.42 -46.00 -4.20
C GLU A 846 3.83 -45.57 -3.75
N GLU A 847 4.64 -45.06 -4.67
CA GLU A 847 5.79 -44.26 -4.29
C GLU A 847 5.32 -42.92 -3.74
N THR A 848 5.19 -42.81 -2.44
CA THR A 848 5.11 -41.51 -1.78
C THR A 848 6.45 -40.78 -1.94
N PRO A 849 6.48 -39.55 -2.46
CA PRO A 849 7.73 -38.81 -2.60
C PRO A 849 8.32 -38.50 -1.23
N ASN A 850 9.49 -38.99 -0.98
CA ASN A 850 10.18 -38.79 0.32
C ASN A 850 10.76 -37.37 0.50
N ASP A 851 10.78 -36.51 -0.55
CA ASP A 851 11.49 -35.23 -0.52
C ASP A 851 10.63 -34.01 -0.89
N GLY A 852 9.32 -34.14 -0.99
CA GLY A 852 8.42 -33.00 -1.26
C GLY A 852 8.62 -32.30 -2.62
N VAL A 853 9.40 -32.88 -3.53
CA VAL A 853 9.66 -32.30 -4.85
C VAL A 853 8.67 -32.87 -5.87
N LEU A 854 7.79 -32.02 -6.37
CA LEU A 854 6.85 -32.35 -7.42
C LEU A 854 7.55 -32.38 -8.78
N THR A 855 7.59 -33.53 -9.46
CA THR A 855 8.17 -33.62 -10.80
C THR A 855 7.09 -33.52 -11.88
N LEU A 856 7.44 -32.95 -13.03
CA LEU A 856 6.53 -32.81 -14.18
C LEU A 856 6.01 -34.17 -14.67
N THR A 857 6.77 -35.25 -14.45
CA THR A 857 6.41 -36.63 -14.79
C THR A 857 5.32 -37.16 -13.89
N MET A 858 5.30 -36.79 -12.61
CA MET A 858 4.27 -37.17 -11.66
C MET A 858 2.93 -36.49 -11.98
N VAL A 859 2.96 -35.23 -12.38
CA VAL A 859 1.78 -34.47 -12.82
C VAL A 859 1.21 -35.03 -14.13
N LYS A 860 2.04 -35.32 -15.12
CA LYS A 860 1.62 -35.89 -16.41
C LYS A 860 1.07 -37.31 -16.29
N LYS A 861 1.47 -38.08 -15.28
CA LYS A 861 0.95 -39.42 -15.00
C LYS A 861 -0.26 -39.40 -14.05
N HIS A 862 -0.79 -38.24 -13.70
CA HIS A 862 -1.87 -38.06 -12.71
C HIS A 862 -1.60 -38.71 -11.33
N LEU A 863 -0.32 -38.89 -10.98
CA LEU A 863 0.11 -39.48 -9.72
C LEU A 863 0.04 -38.47 -8.56
N VAL A 864 -0.01 -37.18 -8.91
CA VAL A 864 -0.17 -36.07 -7.95
C VAL A 864 -1.07 -35.01 -8.56
N ASP A 865 -2.04 -34.55 -7.81
CA ASP A 865 -2.90 -33.44 -8.21
C ASP A 865 -2.07 -32.14 -8.16
N PRO A 866 -1.92 -31.38 -9.27
CA PRO A 866 -1.20 -30.10 -9.28
C PRO A 866 -1.84 -29.05 -8.38
N MET A 867 -3.05 -29.34 -7.87
CA MET A 867 -3.81 -28.46 -6.96
C MET A 867 -3.74 -28.91 -5.51
N ILE A 868 -2.73 -29.71 -5.13
CA ILE A 868 -2.53 -30.14 -3.72
C ILE A 868 -2.48 -28.90 -2.82
N GLY A 869 -3.45 -28.84 -1.89
CA GLY A 869 -3.64 -27.70 -0.98
C GLY A 869 -4.79 -26.74 -1.35
N MET A 870 -5.36 -26.86 -2.54
CA MET A 870 -6.59 -26.15 -2.95
C MET A 870 -7.77 -27.14 -2.91
N LYS A 871 -8.22 -27.52 -1.72
CA LYS A 871 -9.47 -28.29 -1.57
C LYS A 871 -10.59 -27.49 -2.24
N ASP A 872 -11.33 -28.14 -3.13
CA ASP A 872 -12.52 -27.66 -3.85
C ASP A 872 -12.28 -26.80 -5.11
N CYS A 873 -11.05 -26.70 -5.62
CA CYS A 873 -10.79 -26.18 -6.96
C CYS A 873 -10.18 -27.25 -7.85
N SER A 874 -10.73 -27.46 -9.03
CA SER A 874 -10.17 -28.33 -10.06
C SER A 874 -9.41 -27.48 -11.11
N PRO A 875 -8.42 -28.04 -11.83
CA PRO A 875 -7.77 -27.34 -12.95
C PRO A 875 -8.77 -26.85 -14.03
N TYR A 876 -9.95 -27.47 -14.09
CA TYR A 876 -11.00 -27.13 -15.06
C TYR A 876 -11.78 -25.86 -14.67
N ASP A 877 -11.74 -25.44 -13.41
CA ASP A 877 -12.41 -24.22 -12.93
C ASP A 877 -11.72 -22.95 -13.44
N PHE A 878 -10.51 -23.09 -13.99
CA PHE A 878 -9.71 -21.99 -14.56
C PHE A 878 -9.65 -22.04 -16.09
N MET A 879 -10.30 -23.02 -16.75
CA MET A 879 -10.40 -23.04 -18.21
C MET A 879 -11.59 -22.19 -18.66
N PRO A 880 -11.43 -21.34 -19.69
CA PRO A 880 -12.56 -20.65 -20.27
C PRO A 880 -13.58 -21.67 -20.76
N ALA A 881 -14.86 -21.47 -20.39
CA ALA A 881 -15.96 -22.31 -20.80
C ALA A 881 -15.92 -22.47 -22.32
N LYS A 882 -15.74 -23.70 -22.81
CA LYS A 882 -15.98 -24.02 -24.20
C LYS A 882 -17.49 -23.83 -24.43
N ASN A 883 -17.83 -22.76 -25.12
CA ASN A 883 -19.17 -22.58 -25.64
C ASN A 883 -19.54 -23.80 -26.49
N GLY A 884 -20.50 -24.60 -25.99
CA GLY A 884 -21.22 -25.58 -26.75
C GLY A 884 -22.45 -24.94 -27.38
#